data_409f1fc34261f35d04d64346fe013ca2
#
_entry.id   409f1fc34261f35d04d64346fe013ca2
#
_cell.length_a   1.000
_cell.length_b   1.000
_cell.length_c   1.000
_cell.angle_alpha   90.00
_cell.angle_beta   90.00
_cell.angle_gamma   90.00
#
_symmetry.space_group_name_H-M   'P 1'
#
loop_
_entity.id
_entity.type
_entity.pdbx_description
1 polymer ?
#
loop_
_entity_poly.entity_id
_entity_poly.type
_entity_poly.pdbx_seq_one_letter_code
_entity_poly.pdbx_strand_id
1 'polypeptide(L)'
;MKEYLEKSSKILDELQTTEQGLSEAEAARRLSEHGPNRLAAGKKKSNLQRFFEELKDPMILILLAAALISGITSAYEGESYADVVIILTVVIINAVLGVLQESKAEKAIEALQEIAAATSKVMRGGKMEVKKSEELVPGDIVILEAGDAVPADGRILESASMKIEEAALTGESVPVNKTADVLNAGAASEVPLGDRKNMVYMGSTVVYGRGRAVITGTGMKTEMGKIAHVLTQSADESTPLQKRLNQLSKILSVMVLAICAVIFVVGILKEGVTPQNILNTFMVAVSLAVAAIPEGLAAVVTIVLSIGVTKMSKRNAVIRKLTAVETLGCTQVICSDKTGTLTQNKMTVVKHEGSDIKRLVSVMALCSDAEPDENGEAVGEPTECALVNDAQKEGCPKKSLSVQYPRVGEAPFDSMRKRMTTIHRANDGTYFSCTKGAPDEILKRCTSVWRDGRKQPMTEAFRQEILSQNKAMADQALRVLAAAGRAWNQMPSSQEPDFLEQDLCFLGLCGMIDPVRPEVVDAIRECRGAGIRPVMITGDHKDTAVAIAKELGILEAGRKAVTGAEIDQLSDEELDRRIEEYAVYARVQPEHKVRIVDAWKRKGRITAMTGDGVNDAPSIKRADIGIGMGITGTDVTKNVADMVLADDNFATIIVAVEEGRRIYDNIRKAIQFLLASNLAEVLSIFCATLMGFTILNPVHLLWINLITDCFPALALGMEDGETDIMKRPPRNADDGIFADGLGFDVAFQGIVITVLTLASYFIGHYLEAGRWEIVNSPDGMSMAFLTLSMVEIFHSFNMRSRKGSIFHMKHQNKYLWGAMALSFVLTSAVIYIPALSSAFGFERISALEYDVAIGLGLLVIPAVEISKWIRRKFA
;
A
#
# COMPACT_ATOMS: atom_id res chain seq x y z
N MET A 1 -13.26 38.29 -7.17
CA MET A 1 -12.84 39.22 -6.10
C MET A 1 -11.38 39.00 -5.79
N LYS A 2 -10.67 40.01 -5.28
CA LYS A 2 -9.27 39.87 -4.83
C LYS A 2 -9.27 39.81 -3.31
N GLU A 3 -9.52 38.63 -2.77
CA GLU A 3 -9.75 38.33 -1.34
C GLU A 3 -8.58 38.76 -0.46
N TYR A 4 -7.36 38.77 -1.02
CA TYR A 4 -6.14 39.20 -0.34
C TYR A 4 -6.05 40.73 -0.12
N LEU A 5 -6.87 41.55 -0.80
CA LEU A 5 -6.93 43.00 -0.63
C LEU A 5 -8.04 43.47 0.29
N GLU A 6 -8.91 42.56 0.74
CA GLU A 6 -10.08 42.88 1.55
C GLU A 6 -9.91 42.46 3.03
N LYS A 7 -10.63 43.13 3.92
CA LYS A 7 -10.71 42.78 5.31
C LYS A 7 -11.41 41.44 5.48
N SER A 8 -10.97 40.61 6.44
CA SER A 8 -11.57 39.31 6.71
C SER A 8 -13.08 39.39 7.03
N SER A 9 -13.54 40.43 7.73
CA SER A 9 -14.95 40.65 8.02
C SER A 9 -15.80 40.81 6.74
N LYS A 10 -15.31 41.55 5.75
CA LYS A 10 -16.03 41.73 4.49
C LYS A 10 -16.13 40.43 3.69
N ILE A 11 -15.10 39.60 3.75
CA ILE A 11 -15.11 38.29 3.08
C ILE A 11 -16.10 37.33 3.75
N LEU A 12 -16.17 37.34 5.07
CA LEU A 12 -17.16 36.56 5.81
C LEU A 12 -18.59 36.99 5.42
N ASP A 13 -18.84 38.31 5.31
CA ASP A 13 -20.14 38.82 4.90
C ASP A 13 -20.51 38.43 3.47
N GLU A 14 -19.57 38.51 2.54
CA GLU A 14 -19.78 38.15 1.12
C GLU A 14 -19.99 36.65 0.95
N LEU A 15 -19.27 35.81 1.72
CA LEU A 15 -19.44 34.36 1.74
C LEU A 15 -20.66 33.93 2.60
N GLN A 16 -21.38 34.88 3.18
CA GLN A 16 -22.54 34.63 4.03
C GLN A 16 -22.21 33.58 5.09
N THR A 17 -21.11 33.77 5.80
CA THR A 17 -20.66 32.92 6.89
C THR A 17 -20.22 33.75 8.10
N THR A 18 -19.95 33.08 9.21
CA THR A 18 -19.49 33.74 10.45
C THR A 18 -18.23 33.04 10.97
N GLU A 19 -17.57 33.61 11.98
CA GLU A 19 -16.45 32.93 12.65
C GLU A 19 -16.82 31.60 13.30
N GLN A 20 -18.10 31.32 13.49
CA GLN A 20 -18.63 30.05 13.99
C GLN A 20 -18.85 29.03 12.86
N GLY A 21 -18.58 29.41 11.60
CA GLY A 21 -18.75 28.57 10.41
C GLY A 21 -20.21 28.46 9.95
N LEU A 22 -20.39 27.70 8.87
CA LEU A 22 -21.69 27.41 8.27
C LEU A 22 -22.51 26.43 9.12
N SER A 23 -23.83 26.45 8.98
CA SER A 23 -24.66 25.34 9.43
C SER A 23 -24.51 24.12 8.53
N GLU A 24 -24.73 22.89 9.04
CA GLU A 24 -24.68 21.66 8.24
C GLU A 24 -25.64 21.70 7.04
N ALA A 25 -26.83 22.24 7.22
CA ALA A 25 -27.82 22.36 6.13
C ALA A 25 -27.33 23.29 5.01
N GLU A 26 -26.70 24.41 5.37
CA GLU A 26 -26.14 25.34 4.38
C GLU A 26 -24.91 24.76 3.70
N ALA A 27 -24.04 24.08 4.43
CA ALA A 27 -22.89 23.39 3.85
C ALA A 27 -23.31 22.29 2.85
N ALA A 28 -24.32 21.49 3.18
CA ALA A 28 -24.89 20.48 2.28
C ALA A 28 -25.51 21.11 1.02
N ARG A 29 -26.22 22.24 1.16
CA ARG A 29 -26.76 23.00 0.03
C ARG A 29 -25.64 23.48 -0.91
N ARG A 30 -24.60 24.10 -0.35
CA ARG A 30 -23.44 24.59 -1.12
C ARG A 30 -22.67 23.46 -1.77
N LEU A 31 -22.56 22.30 -1.11
CA LEU A 31 -21.93 21.11 -1.70
C LEU A 31 -22.68 20.61 -2.93
N SER A 32 -24.02 20.68 -2.91
CA SER A 32 -24.83 20.34 -4.09
C SER A 32 -24.70 21.37 -5.23
N GLU A 33 -24.48 22.64 -4.91
CA GLU A 33 -24.33 23.72 -5.89
C GLU A 33 -22.92 23.81 -6.51
N HIS A 34 -21.88 23.68 -5.69
CA HIS A 34 -20.48 23.84 -6.12
C HIS A 34 -19.82 22.52 -6.50
N GLY A 35 -20.41 21.38 -6.11
CA GLY A 35 -19.83 20.07 -6.24
C GLY A 35 -18.72 19.81 -5.20
N PRO A 36 -18.16 18.58 -5.18
CA PRO A 36 -17.13 18.20 -4.24
C PRO A 36 -15.82 18.96 -4.49
N ASN A 37 -15.07 19.22 -3.41
CA ASN A 37 -13.75 19.83 -3.47
C ASN A 37 -12.72 18.81 -3.98
N ARG A 38 -12.76 18.55 -5.27
CA ARG A 38 -11.86 17.64 -6.00
C ARG A 38 -11.31 18.33 -7.24
N LEU A 39 -10.06 18.05 -7.55
CA LEU A 39 -9.51 18.34 -8.87
C LEU A 39 -10.19 17.42 -9.89
N ALA A 40 -10.50 17.91 -11.08
CA ALA A 40 -11.12 17.09 -12.12
C ALA A 40 -10.21 15.91 -12.45
N ALA A 41 -10.65 14.71 -12.10
CA ALA A 41 -10.09 13.50 -12.68
C ALA A 41 -10.35 13.51 -14.19
N GLY A 42 -9.46 12.91 -14.99
CA GLY A 42 -9.68 12.77 -16.44
C GLY A 42 -11.07 12.24 -16.73
N LYS A 43 -11.68 12.63 -17.86
CA LYS A 43 -13.02 12.17 -18.23
C LYS A 43 -13.07 10.65 -18.22
N LYS A 44 -13.90 10.06 -17.36
CA LYS A 44 -14.12 8.62 -17.36
C LYS A 44 -14.66 8.19 -18.71
N LYS A 45 -14.07 7.18 -19.28
CA LYS A 45 -14.57 6.58 -20.52
C LYS A 45 -15.89 5.88 -20.24
N SER A 46 -16.90 6.12 -21.06
CA SER A 46 -18.15 5.39 -20.97
C SER A 46 -17.95 3.92 -21.39
N ASN A 47 -18.78 3.00 -20.91
CA ASN A 47 -18.71 1.60 -21.33
C ASN A 47 -18.85 1.45 -22.86
N LEU A 48 -19.57 2.35 -23.50
CA LEU A 48 -19.72 2.35 -24.96
C LEU A 48 -18.42 2.79 -25.64
N GLN A 49 -17.71 3.78 -25.10
CA GLN A 49 -16.39 4.19 -25.61
C GLN A 49 -15.35 3.09 -25.48
N ARG A 50 -15.34 2.38 -24.33
CA ARG A 50 -14.49 1.21 -24.09
C ARG A 50 -14.80 0.09 -25.09
N PHE A 51 -16.07 -0.20 -25.33
CA PHE A 51 -16.48 -1.19 -26.32
C PHE A 51 -15.92 -0.86 -27.73
N PHE A 52 -16.00 0.41 -28.14
CA PHE A 52 -15.41 0.81 -29.43
C PHE A 52 -13.87 0.86 -29.42
N GLU A 53 -13.25 1.04 -28.25
CA GLU A 53 -11.80 0.93 -28.11
C GLU A 53 -11.34 -0.53 -28.17
N GLU A 54 -12.06 -1.46 -27.55
CA GLU A 54 -11.83 -2.90 -27.69
C GLU A 54 -11.90 -3.34 -29.15
N LEU A 55 -12.87 -2.84 -29.91
CA LEU A 55 -12.96 -3.15 -31.34
C LEU A 55 -11.78 -2.63 -32.19
N LYS A 56 -10.95 -1.74 -31.64
CA LYS A 56 -9.70 -1.29 -32.28
C LYS A 56 -8.49 -2.16 -31.95
N ASP A 57 -8.67 -3.16 -31.11
CA ASP A 57 -7.62 -4.13 -30.84
C ASP A 57 -7.15 -4.77 -32.15
N PRO A 58 -5.84 -4.91 -32.41
CA PRO A 58 -5.32 -5.48 -33.64
C PRO A 58 -5.87 -6.87 -33.97
N MET A 59 -6.16 -7.67 -32.95
CA MET A 59 -6.71 -9.01 -33.12
C MET A 59 -8.16 -8.98 -33.60
N ILE A 60 -8.97 -8.14 -32.98
CA ILE A 60 -10.37 -7.95 -33.38
C ILE A 60 -10.45 -7.38 -34.80
N LEU A 61 -9.52 -6.49 -35.15
CA LEU A 61 -9.44 -5.99 -36.53
C LEU A 61 -9.09 -7.09 -37.55
N ILE A 62 -8.19 -8.02 -37.19
CA ILE A 62 -7.87 -9.19 -38.02
C ILE A 62 -9.10 -10.10 -38.18
N LEU A 63 -9.82 -10.37 -37.10
CA LEU A 63 -11.05 -11.15 -37.13
C LEU A 63 -12.16 -10.47 -37.93
N LEU A 64 -12.32 -9.16 -37.82
CA LEU A 64 -13.27 -8.41 -38.67
C LEU A 64 -12.87 -8.44 -40.13
N ALA A 65 -11.58 -8.38 -40.45
CA ALA A 65 -11.09 -8.56 -41.80
C ALA A 65 -11.35 -9.98 -42.31
N ALA A 66 -11.14 -11.00 -41.47
CA ALA A 66 -11.47 -12.39 -41.80
C ALA A 66 -12.97 -12.58 -42.04
N ALA A 67 -13.82 -12.02 -41.19
CA ALA A 67 -15.27 -12.04 -41.38
C ALA A 67 -15.72 -11.35 -42.69
N LEU A 68 -15.08 -10.22 -43.01
CA LEU A 68 -15.33 -9.52 -44.27
C LEU A 68 -14.97 -10.35 -45.48
N ILE A 69 -13.76 -10.96 -45.46
CA ILE A 69 -13.29 -11.83 -46.54
C ILE A 69 -14.20 -13.06 -46.70
N SER A 70 -14.52 -13.75 -45.59
CA SER A 70 -15.44 -14.90 -45.57
C SER A 70 -16.80 -14.49 -46.08
N GLY A 71 -17.34 -13.33 -45.74
CA GLY A 71 -18.61 -12.82 -46.23
C GLY A 71 -18.62 -12.55 -47.74
N ILE A 72 -17.54 -12.00 -48.27
CA ILE A 72 -17.39 -11.77 -49.71
C ILE A 72 -17.34 -13.11 -50.45
N THR A 73 -16.59 -14.08 -49.94
CA THR A 73 -16.45 -15.41 -50.52
C THR A 73 -17.80 -16.17 -50.52
N SER A 74 -18.50 -16.18 -49.36
CA SER A 74 -19.83 -16.81 -49.27
C SER A 74 -20.83 -16.17 -50.21
N ALA A 75 -20.77 -14.86 -50.42
CA ALA A 75 -21.62 -14.16 -51.37
C ALA A 75 -21.29 -14.55 -52.84
N TYR A 76 -20.05 -14.86 -53.16
CA TYR A 76 -19.61 -15.19 -54.49
C TYR A 76 -19.88 -16.66 -54.82
N GLU A 77 -19.70 -17.58 -53.85
CA GLU A 77 -19.84 -19.00 -54.01
C GLU A 77 -21.26 -19.51 -53.70
N GLY A 78 -22.16 -18.69 -53.10
CA GLY A 78 -23.52 -19.04 -52.71
C GLY A 78 -23.56 -19.91 -51.45
N GLU A 79 -22.51 -19.89 -50.63
CA GLU A 79 -22.37 -20.64 -49.40
C GLU A 79 -23.06 -19.95 -48.19
N SER A 80 -23.15 -20.65 -47.06
CA SER A 80 -23.77 -20.16 -45.84
C SER A 80 -22.92 -19.04 -45.17
N TYR A 81 -23.55 -17.97 -44.69
CA TYR A 81 -22.93 -16.93 -43.89
C TYR A 81 -22.69 -17.37 -42.43
N ALA A 82 -22.78 -18.65 -42.11
CA ALA A 82 -22.67 -19.13 -40.74
C ALA A 82 -21.32 -18.69 -40.07
N ASP A 83 -20.19 -18.82 -40.80
CA ASP A 83 -18.89 -18.45 -40.28
C ASP A 83 -18.79 -16.95 -39.96
N VAL A 84 -19.33 -16.10 -40.82
CA VAL A 84 -19.37 -14.65 -40.62
C VAL A 84 -20.14 -14.30 -39.33
N VAL A 85 -21.32 -14.93 -39.17
CA VAL A 85 -22.17 -14.70 -38.00
C VAL A 85 -21.45 -15.16 -36.71
N ILE A 86 -20.79 -16.31 -36.79
CA ILE A 86 -20.05 -16.85 -35.63
C ILE A 86 -18.87 -15.91 -35.23
N ILE A 87 -18.04 -15.54 -36.20
CA ILE A 87 -16.90 -14.64 -35.97
C ILE A 87 -17.39 -13.32 -35.36
N LEU A 88 -18.43 -12.70 -35.93
CA LEU A 88 -18.98 -11.45 -35.39
C LEU A 88 -19.60 -11.63 -33.99
N THR A 89 -20.23 -12.74 -33.72
CA THR A 89 -20.78 -13.04 -32.39
C THR A 89 -19.67 -13.15 -31.34
N VAL A 90 -18.61 -13.87 -31.67
CA VAL A 90 -17.46 -14.03 -30.80
C VAL A 90 -16.74 -12.68 -30.57
N VAL A 91 -16.54 -11.88 -31.61
CA VAL A 91 -15.98 -10.52 -31.49
C VAL A 91 -16.80 -9.66 -30.53
N ILE A 92 -18.14 -9.71 -30.63
CA ILE A 92 -19.03 -8.96 -29.74
C ILE A 92 -18.90 -9.48 -28.29
N ILE A 93 -18.91 -10.80 -28.11
CA ILE A 93 -18.77 -11.40 -26.77
C ILE A 93 -17.42 -11.00 -26.14
N ASN A 94 -16.32 -11.08 -26.90
CA ASN A 94 -15.00 -10.72 -26.43
C ASN A 94 -14.94 -9.24 -26.03
N ALA A 95 -15.42 -8.34 -26.89
CA ALA A 95 -15.46 -6.90 -26.59
C ALA A 95 -16.32 -6.58 -25.36
N VAL A 96 -17.45 -7.26 -25.17
CA VAL A 96 -18.31 -7.10 -23.98
C VAL A 96 -17.60 -7.57 -22.71
N LEU A 97 -16.91 -8.70 -22.78
CA LEU A 97 -16.16 -9.24 -21.64
C LEU A 97 -14.95 -8.39 -21.29
N GLY A 98 -14.23 -7.88 -22.28
CA GLY A 98 -13.15 -6.90 -22.07
C GLY A 98 -13.66 -5.68 -21.31
N VAL A 99 -14.75 -5.07 -21.76
CA VAL A 99 -15.38 -3.94 -21.06
C VAL A 99 -15.81 -4.27 -19.64
N LEU A 100 -16.38 -5.47 -19.41
CA LEU A 100 -16.79 -5.89 -18.06
C LEU A 100 -15.60 -6.08 -17.13
N GLN A 101 -14.50 -6.65 -17.63
CA GLN A 101 -13.25 -6.84 -16.87
C GLN A 101 -12.61 -5.50 -16.55
N GLU A 102 -12.45 -4.60 -17.52
CA GLU A 102 -11.90 -3.26 -17.32
C GLU A 102 -12.73 -2.43 -16.34
N SER A 103 -14.06 -2.43 -16.49
CA SER A 103 -14.97 -1.73 -15.58
C SER A 103 -14.92 -2.25 -14.14
N LYS A 104 -14.76 -3.55 -13.93
CA LYS A 104 -14.58 -4.13 -12.58
C LYS A 104 -13.24 -3.75 -11.97
N ALA A 105 -12.17 -3.75 -12.75
CA ALA A 105 -10.84 -3.37 -12.30
C ALA A 105 -10.81 -1.88 -11.86
N GLU A 106 -11.39 -0.98 -12.66
CA GLU A 106 -11.47 0.44 -12.34
C GLU A 106 -12.29 0.72 -11.07
N LYS A 107 -13.48 0.10 -10.94
CA LYS A 107 -14.30 0.26 -9.73
C LYS A 107 -13.59 -0.21 -8.46
N ALA A 108 -12.78 -1.25 -8.56
CA ALA A 108 -12.00 -1.72 -7.42
C ALA A 108 -10.88 -0.71 -7.05
N ILE A 109 -10.25 -0.07 -8.02
CA ILE A 109 -9.27 1.00 -7.81
C ILE A 109 -9.93 2.24 -7.19
N GLU A 110 -11.10 2.64 -7.68
CA GLU A 110 -11.87 3.77 -7.13
C GLU A 110 -12.24 3.56 -5.65
N ALA A 111 -12.74 2.37 -5.31
CA ALA A 111 -13.08 2.03 -3.93
C ALA A 111 -11.88 2.13 -2.97
N LEU A 112 -10.66 1.89 -3.46
CA LEU A 112 -9.44 2.05 -2.69
C LEU A 112 -9.05 3.51 -2.47
N GLN A 113 -9.23 4.36 -3.48
CA GLN A 113 -8.99 5.81 -3.36
C GLN A 113 -9.94 6.45 -2.34
N GLU A 114 -11.16 5.96 -2.24
CA GLU A 114 -12.17 6.43 -1.29
C GLU A 114 -11.80 6.13 0.18
N ILE A 115 -11.13 5.01 0.44
CA ILE A 115 -10.63 4.64 1.79
C ILE A 115 -9.48 5.55 2.25
N ALA A 116 -8.70 6.08 1.32
CA ALA A 116 -7.55 6.95 1.58
C ALA A 116 -7.89 8.45 1.52
N ALA A 117 -9.18 8.83 1.55
CA ALA A 117 -9.61 10.22 1.44
C ALA A 117 -9.07 11.08 2.58
N ALA A 118 -8.50 12.24 2.25
CA ALA A 118 -8.02 13.22 3.21
C ALA A 118 -9.17 13.80 4.04
N THR A 119 -8.90 14.12 5.31
CA THR A 119 -9.85 14.76 6.22
C THR A 119 -9.34 16.13 6.64
N SER A 120 -10.24 17.03 7.06
CA SER A 120 -9.92 18.38 7.51
C SER A 120 -10.72 18.74 8.74
N LYS A 121 -10.10 19.51 9.65
CA LYS A 121 -10.75 20.09 10.82
C LYS A 121 -11.53 21.33 10.42
N VAL A 122 -12.83 21.31 10.62
CA VAL A 122 -13.76 22.37 10.18
C VAL A 122 -14.57 22.87 11.37
N MET A 123 -14.79 24.18 11.43
CA MET A 123 -15.72 24.79 12.34
C MET A 123 -17.08 24.92 11.65
N ARG A 124 -18.10 24.22 12.13
CA ARG A 124 -19.49 24.32 11.68
C ARG A 124 -20.43 24.49 12.85
N GLY A 125 -21.31 25.48 12.78
CA GLY A 125 -22.26 25.78 13.87
C GLY A 125 -21.60 25.99 15.23
N GLY A 126 -20.39 26.55 15.29
CA GLY A 126 -19.63 26.78 16.51
C GLY A 126 -18.98 25.54 17.11
N LYS A 127 -19.03 24.38 16.44
CA LYS A 127 -18.37 23.14 16.85
C LYS A 127 -17.27 22.77 15.88
N MET A 128 -16.15 22.28 16.42
CA MET A 128 -15.08 21.72 15.63
C MET A 128 -15.41 20.26 15.27
N GLU A 129 -15.39 19.94 13.98
CA GLU A 129 -15.66 18.62 13.45
C GLU A 129 -14.57 18.21 12.45
N VAL A 130 -14.34 16.91 12.29
CA VAL A 130 -13.48 16.37 11.26
C VAL A 130 -14.36 15.90 10.11
N LYS A 131 -14.19 16.48 8.93
CA LYS A 131 -14.92 16.14 7.70
C LYS A 131 -13.96 15.66 6.61
N LYS A 132 -14.47 14.93 5.63
CA LYS A 132 -13.68 14.64 4.43
C LYS A 132 -13.37 15.96 3.72
N SER A 133 -12.12 16.14 3.30
CA SER A 133 -11.68 17.38 2.61
C SER A 133 -12.49 17.65 1.34
N GLU A 134 -13.05 16.62 0.72
CA GLU A 134 -13.91 16.73 -0.46
C GLU A 134 -15.30 17.32 -0.16
N GLU A 135 -15.74 17.32 1.10
CA GLU A 135 -17.02 17.87 1.53
C GLU A 135 -16.94 19.35 1.92
N LEU A 136 -15.75 19.95 1.77
CA LEU A 136 -15.53 21.37 2.03
C LEU A 136 -16.15 22.25 0.95
N VAL A 137 -16.74 23.36 1.39
CA VAL A 137 -17.40 24.32 0.51
C VAL A 137 -16.91 25.73 0.79
N PRO A 138 -17.04 26.68 -0.18
CA PRO A 138 -16.76 28.08 0.08
C PRO A 138 -17.60 28.60 1.24
N GLY A 139 -16.94 29.27 2.21
CA GLY A 139 -17.54 29.74 3.46
C GLY A 139 -17.31 28.84 4.67
N ASP A 140 -16.79 27.60 4.50
CA ASP A 140 -16.32 26.79 5.61
C ASP A 140 -15.09 27.42 6.28
N ILE A 141 -14.98 27.28 7.60
CA ILE A 141 -13.82 27.73 8.36
C ILE A 141 -12.97 26.51 8.71
N VAL A 142 -11.76 26.43 8.18
CA VAL A 142 -10.82 25.38 8.45
C VAL A 142 -9.83 25.80 9.53
N ILE A 143 -9.46 24.84 10.37
CA ILE A 143 -8.42 24.96 11.39
C ILE A 143 -7.20 24.24 10.84
N LEU A 144 -6.08 24.96 10.78
CA LEU A 144 -4.82 24.50 10.22
C LEU A 144 -3.74 24.49 11.28
N GLU A 145 -3.04 23.37 11.42
CA GLU A 145 -1.96 23.16 12.38
C GLU A 145 -0.72 22.62 11.64
N ALA A 146 0.44 22.74 12.28
CA ALA A 146 1.68 22.19 11.69
C ALA A 146 1.51 20.70 11.37
N GLY A 147 1.78 20.32 10.11
CA GLY A 147 1.59 18.97 9.59
C GLY A 147 0.31 18.78 8.75
N ASP A 148 -0.61 19.73 8.78
CA ASP A 148 -1.85 19.67 7.98
C ASP A 148 -1.57 20.10 6.53
N ALA A 149 -2.18 19.40 5.59
CA ALA A 149 -2.29 19.87 4.21
C ALA A 149 -3.44 20.87 4.08
N VAL A 150 -3.21 21.94 3.32
CA VAL A 150 -4.25 22.92 3.04
C VAL A 150 -5.25 22.33 2.04
N PRO A 151 -6.52 22.13 2.44
CA PRO A 151 -7.48 21.35 1.64
C PRO A 151 -8.09 22.11 0.47
N ALA A 152 -8.08 23.44 0.51
CA ALA A 152 -8.70 24.33 -0.47
C ALA A 152 -8.12 25.74 -0.36
N ASP A 153 -8.39 26.62 -1.33
CA ASP A 153 -7.94 28.00 -1.24
C ASP A 153 -8.77 28.77 -0.21
N GLY A 154 -8.09 29.55 0.61
CA GLY A 154 -8.75 30.28 1.69
C GLY A 154 -8.06 31.57 2.10
N ARG A 155 -8.83 32.44 2.77
CA ARG A 155 -8.35 33.68 3.38
C ARG A 155 -8.11 33.45 4.86
N ILE A 156 -6.93 33.81 5.32
CA ILE A 156 -6.54 33.65 6.74
C ILE A 156 -7.33 34.63 7.61
N LEU A 157 -7.98 34.11 8.63
CA LEU A 157 -8.69 34.86 9.67
C LEU A 157 -7.79 35.12 10.89
N GLU A 158 -7.01 34.11 11.27
CA GLU A 158 -6.11 34.14 12.41
C GLU A 158 -4.83 33.35 12.10
N SER A 159 -3.69 33.86 12.54
CA SER A 159 -2.39 33.22 12.38
C SER A 159 -1.58 33.34 13.68
N ALA A 160 -1.22 32.21 14.29
CA ALA A 160 -0.32 32.12 15.42
C ALA A 160 1.02 31.55 14.91
N SER A 161 1.89 32.45 14.41
CA SER A 161 3.20 32.12 13.84
C SER A 161 3.16 31.05 12.72
N MET A 162 2.06 31.00 11.96
CA MET A 162 1.87 30.00 10.93
C MET A 162 2.82 30.22 9.75
N LYS A 163 3.49 29.13 9.35
CA LYS A 163 4.35 29.09 8.16
C LYS A 163 3.86 27.97 7.24
N ILE A 164 3.77 28.28 5.96
CA ILE A 164 3.25 27.38 4.93
C ILE A 164 4.29 27.20 3.83
N GLU A 165 4.56 25.96 3.48
CA GLU A 165 5.34 25.60 2.29
C GLU A 165 4.43 25.58 1.07
N GLU A 166 4.73 26.42 0.09
CA GLU A 166 3.93 26.61 -1.12
C GLU A 166 4.69 26.19 -2.38
N ALA A 167 5.69 25.34 -2.25
CA ALA A 167 6.57 24.92 -3.34
C ALA A 167 5.83 24.34 -4.55
N ALA A 168 4.71 23.67 -4.32
CA ALA A 168 3.87 23.11 -5.39
C ALA A 168 3.26 24.18 -6.34
N LEU A 169 3.11 25.42 -5.85
CA LEU A 169 2.49 26.52 -6.58
C LEU A 169 3.50 27.59 -7.00
N THR A 170 4.48 27.88 -6.13
CA THR A 170 5.45 28.96 -6.34
C THR A 170 6.80 28.47 -6.87
N GLY A 171 7.10 27.18 -6.72
CA GLY A 171 8.40 26.58 -7.00
C GLY A 171 9.46 26.86 -5.93
N GLU A 172 9.15 27.63 -4.88
CA GLU A 172 10.06 27.97 -3.80
C GLU A 172 9.84 27.09 -2.58
N SER A 173 10.88 26.40 -2.12
CA SER A 173 10.83 25.49 -0.98
C SER A 173 10.95 26.17 0.39
N VAL A 174 11.14 27.49 0.43
CA VAL A 174 11.24 28.22 1.70
C VAL A 174 9.85 28.52 2.23
N PRO A 175 9.52 28.10 3.48
CA PRO A 175 8.21 28.34 4.06
C PRO A 175 7.89 29.83 4.21
N VAL A 176 6.71 30.23 3.79
CA VAL A 176 6.22 31.61 3.83
C VAL A 176 5.51 31.89 5.16
N ASN A 177 5.91 32.97 5.86
CA ASN A 177 5.19 33.43 7.05
C ASN A 177 3.81 33.98 6.66
N LYS A 178 2.76 33.50 7.31
CA LYS A 178 1.38 33.88 7.05
C LYS A 178 0.85 34.86 8.09
N THR A 179 0.04 35.83 7.62
CA THR A 179 -0.58 36.87 8.45
C THR A 179 -2.06 36.99 8.14
N ALA A 180 -2.86 37.56 9.06
CA ALA A 180 -4.26 37.90 8.83
C ALA A 180 -4.45 39.32 8.24
N ASP A 181 -3.37 40.12 8.16
CA ASP A 181 -3.42 41.52 7.71
C ASP A 181 -3.85 41.66 6.25
N VAL A 182 -4.43 42.82 5.94
CA VAL A 182 -4.82 43.18 4.55
C VAL A 182 -3.57 43.56 3.80
N LEU A 183 -3.40 43.04 2.61
CA LEU A 183 -2.28 43.38 1.72
C LEU A 183 -2.57 44.64 0.90
N ASN A 184 -1.54 45.42 0.65
CA ASN A 184 -1.61 46.57 -0.26
C ASN A 184 -0.94 46.25 -1.58
N ALA A 185 -1.67 46.39 -2.68
CA ALA A 185 -1.13 46.13 -4.04
C ALA A 185 -0.14 47.20 -4.53
N GLY A 186 0.05 48.29 -3.80
CA GLY A 186 0.89 49.42 -4.22
C GLY A 186 0.49 49.98 -5.56
N ALA A 187 1.45 50.30 -6.41
CA ALA A 187 1.26 50.76 -7.77
C ALA A 187 0.88 49.62 -8.76
N ALA A 188 1.04 48.37 -8.38
CA ALA A 188 0.66 47.22 -9.19
C ALA A 188 -0.81 46.88 -8.94
N SER A 189 -1.57 46.54 -9.98
CA SER A 189 -3.00 46.19 -9.83
C SER A 189 -3.24 44.83 -9.15
N GLU A 190 -2.19 44.03 -8.95
CA GLU A 190 -2.22 42.65 -8.40
C GLU A 190 -1.01 42.35 -7.57
N VAL A 191 -1.17 41.50 -6.53
CA VAL A 191 -0.09 40.95 -5.76
C VAL A 191 0.25 39.55 -6.34
N PRO A 192 1.54 39.28 -6.66
CA PRO A 192 1.95 37.93 -7.11
C PRO A 192 1.55 36.82 -6.13
N LEU A 193 1.31 35.61 -6.62
CA LEU A 193 0.80 34.49 -5.83
C LEU A 193 1.65 34.22 -4.57
N GLY A 194 2.98 34.12 -4.71
CA GLY A 194 3.90 33.86 -3.61
C GLY A 194 3.98 34.97 -2.55
N ASP A 195 3.54 36.19 -2.87
CA ASP A 195 3.53 37.34 -1.95
C ASP A 195 2.18 37.53 -1.22
N ARG A 196 1.17 36.69 -1.54
CA ARG A 196 -0.14 36.75 -0.88
C ARG A 196 -0.10 36.08 0.50
N LYS A 197 0.58 36.73 1.44
CA LYS A 197 0.86 36.19 2.79
C LYS A 197 -0.38 35.98 3.65
N ASN A 198 -1.53 36.50 3.26
CA ASN A 198 -2.80 36.37 3.98
C ASN A 198 -3.77 35.35 3.34
N MET A 199 -3.28 34.57 2.39
CA MET A 199 -4.02 33.49 1.73
C MET A 199 -3.36 32.13 2.04
N VAL A 200 -4.15 31.08 1.95
CA VAL A 200 -3.71 29.68 1.94
C VAL A 200 -4.20 29.03 0.65
N TYR A 201 -3.44 28.09 0.13
CA TYR A 201 -3.70 27.48 -1.18
C TYR A 201 -3.75 25.97 -1.10
N MET A 202 -4.67 25.37 -1.85
CA MET A 202 -4.81 23.92 -1.97
C MET A 202 -3.49 23.26 -2.38
N GLY A 203 -3.13 22.17 -1.68
CA GLY A 203 -1.91 21.40 -1.96
C GLY A 203 -0.65 21.96 -1.31
N SER A 204 -0.72 23.06 -0.57
CA SER A 204 0.33 23.58 0.30
C SER A 204 0.31 22.87 1.66
N THR A 205 1.41 23.02 2.43
CA THR A 205 1.59 22.34 3.71
C THR A 205 1.91 23.31 4.83
N VAL A 206 1.22 23.20 5.97
CA VAL A 206 1.56 23.95 7.18
C VAL A 206 2.75 23.30 7.86
N VAL A 207 3.89 23.98 7.89
CA VAL A 207 5.14 23.44 8.46
C VAL A 207 5.41 23.92 9.90
N TYR A 208 4.78 25.04 10.30
CA TYR A 208 4.94 25.57 11.66
C TYR A 208 3.74 26.41 12.07
N GLY A 209 3.43 26.41 13.38
CA GLY A 209 2.38 27.23 13.96
C GLY A 209 0.97 26.68 13.69
N ARG A 210 -0.02 27.55 13.86
CA ARG A 210 -1.45 27.24 13.63
C ARG A 210 -2.20 28.48 13.17
N GLY A 211 -3.36 28.25 12.54
CA GLY A 211 -4.22 29.33 12.09
C GLY A 211 -5.63 28.88 11.73
N ARG A 212 -6.49 29.85 11.42
CA ARG A 212 -7.84 29.62 10.91
C ARG A 212 -8.01 30.34 9.59
N ALA A 213 -8.65 29.71 8.64
CA ALA A 213 -8.92 30.31 7.34
C ALA A 213 -10.36 30.03 6.89
N VAL A 214 -10.99 31.00 6.21
CA VAL A 214 -12.26 30.79 5.53
C VAL A 214 -11.99 30.34 4.10
N ILE A 215 -12.61 29.24 3.67
CA ILE A 215 -12.49 28.72 2.30
C ILE A 215 -13.15 29.67 1.33
N THR A 216 -12.40 30.11 0.31
CA THR A 216 -12.86 31.02 -0.76
C THR A 216 -13.03 30.31 -2.09
N GLY A 217 -12.27 29.25 -2.34
CA GLY A 217 -12.34 28.47 -3.59
C GLY A 217 -12.10 26.98 -3.36
N THR A 218 -12.85 26.13 -4.07
CA THR A 218 -12.77 24.67 -3.98
C THR A 218 -12.57 24.02 -5.34
N GLY A 219 -11.95 22.84 -5.38
CA GLY A 219 -11.77 22.00 -6.56
C GLY A 219 -11.09 22.74 -7.72
N MET A 220 -11.69 22.71 -8.89
CA MET A 220 -11.14 23.35 -10.11
C MET A 220 -11.10 24.88 -10.07
N LYS A 221 -11.75 25.51 -9.07
CA LYS A 221 -11.70 26.97 -8.86
C LYS A 221 -10.51 27.42 -8.04
N THR A 222 -9.74 26.51 -7.44
CA THR A 222 -8.49 26.78 -6.71
C THR A 222 -7.35 27.13 -7.68
N GLU A 223 -6.28 27.77 -7.18
CA GLU A 223 -5.09 28.02 -7.98
C GLU A 223 -4.47 26.71 -8.49
N MET A 224 -4.43 25.68 -7.65
CA MET A 224 -4.03 24.33 -8.06
C MET A 224 -4.96 23.75 -9.12
N GLY A 225 -6.27 23.98 -9.02
CA GLY A 225 -7.26 23.57 -10.02
C GLY A 225 -7.05 24.19 -11.39
N LYS A 226 -6.65 25.47 -11.44
CA LYS A 226 -6.31 26.16 -12.69
C LYS A 226 -5.09 25.53 -13.36
N ILE A 227 -4.07 25.13 -12.58
CA ILE A 227 -2.88 24.43 -13.07
C ILE A 227 -3.24 23.01 -13.54
N ALA A 228 -4.05 22.28 -12.75
CA ALA A 228 -4.49 20.92 -13.10
C ALA A 228 -5.26 20.87 -14.41
N HIS A 229 -6.04 21.92 -14.76
CA HIS A 229 -6.72 22.01 -16.04
C HIS A 229 -5.77 22.00 -17.25
N VAL A 230 -4.55 22.52 -17.07
CA VAL A 230 -3.51 22.51 -18.12
C VAL A 230 -2.79 21.16 -18.18
N LEU A 231 -2.73 20.43 -17.06
CA LEU A 231 -1.98 19.18 -16.90
C LEU A 231 -2.83 17.90 -17.10
N THR A 232 -4.13 18.00 -17.33
CA THR A 232 -5.06 16.84 -17.44
C THR A 232 -4.78 15.91 -18.64
N GLN A 233 -3.61 15.99 -19.28
CA GLN A 233 -3.14 15.08 -20.35
C GLN A 233 -2.04 14.12 -19.91
N SER A 234 -1.74 14.03 -18.60
CA SER A 234 -0.72 13.10 -18.11
C SER A 234 -1.30 11.69 -18.03
N ALA A 235 -0.69 10.77 -18.76
CA ALA A 235 -1.08 9.36 -18.83
C ALA A 235 -0.99 8.67 -17.45
N ASP A 236 -1.89 7.73 -17.20
CA ASP A 236 -1.84 6.82 -16.06
C ASP A 236 -0.46 6.15 -15.95
N GLU A 237 0.16 6.19 -14.78
CA GLU A 237 1.43 5.53 -14.52
C GLU A 237 1.23 4.01 -14.49
N SER A 238 1.62 3.33 -15.57
CA SER A 238 1.62 1.87 -15.62
C SER A 238 2.70 1.29 -14.71
N THR A 239 2.39 0.17 -14.03
CA THR A 239 3.34 -0.52 -13.15
C THR A 239 4.52 -1.09 -13.95
N PRO A 240 5.70 -1.31 -13.33
CA PRO A 240 6.84 -1.96 -13.98
C PRO A 240 6.45 -3.29 -14.62
N LEU A 241 5.64 -4.08 -13.93
CA LEU A 241 5.11 -5.35 -14.44
C LEU A 241 4.24 -5.15 -15.69
N GLN A 242 3.32 -4.18 -15.67
CA GLN A 242 2.50 -3.85 -16.84
C GLN A 242 3.34 -3.40 -18.03
N LYS A 243 4.38 -2.59 -17.79
CA LYS A 243 5.33 -2.18 -18.86
C LYS A 243 6.05 -3.38 -19.46
N ARG A 244 6.53 -4.31 -18.63
CA ARG A 244 7.18 -5.56 -19.08
C ARG A 244 6.22 -6.49 -19.82
N LEU A 245 4.96 -6.59 -19.35
CA LEU A 245 3.92 -7.37 -20.06
C LEU A 245 3.58 -6.78 -21.42
N ASN A 246 3.48 -5.46 -21.53
CA ASN A 246 3.27 -4.79 -22.81
C ASN A 246 4.45 -5.00 -23.77
N GLN A 247 5.69 -5.03 -23.28
CA GLN A 247 6.86 -5.38 -24.09
C GLN A 247 6.81 -6.83 -24.53
N LEU A 248 6.44 -7.76 -23.63
CA LEU A 248 6.27 -9.18 -23.95
C LEU A 248 5.21 -9.38 -25.02
N SER A 249 4.04 -8.75 -24.88
CA SER A 249 2.96 -8.80 -25.87
C SER A 249 3.43 -8.32 -27.24
N LYS A 250 4.21 -7.23 -27.31
CA LYS A 250 4.78 -6.74 -28.57
C LYS A 250 5.76 -7.76 -29.21
N ILE A 251 6.64 -8.37 -28.39
CA ILE A 251 7.57 -9.39 -28.89
C ILE A 251 6.81 -10.60 -29.41
N LEU A 252 5.81 -11.08 -28.66
CA LEU A 252 4.97 -12.21 -29.08
C LEU A 252 4.22 -11.87 -30.37
N SER A 253 3.61 -10.70 -30.48
CA SER A 253 2.91 -10.28 -31.70
C SER A 253 3.81 -10.27 -32.93
N VAL A 254 5.04 -9.75 -32.81
CA VAL A 254 6.00 -9.74 -33.92
C VAL A 254 6.41 -11.17 -34.29
N MET A 255 6.68 -12.03 -33.31
CA MET A 255 7.04 -13.43 -33.54
C MET A 255 5.91 -14.19 -34.24
N VAL A 256 4.68 -13.98 -33.81
CA VAL A 256 3.47 -14.59 -34.39
C VAL A 256 3.28 -14.14 -35.82
N LEU A 257 3.37 -12.85 -36.11
CA LEU A 257 3.26 -12.34 -37.47
C LEU A 257 4.33 -12.96 -38.38
N ALA A 258 5.54 -13.17 -37.88
CA ALA A 258 6.61 -13.84 -38.64
C ALA A 258 6.23 -15.32 -38.91
N ILE A 259 5.70 -16.05 -37.91
CA ILE A 259 5.25 -17.44 -38.07
C ILE A 259 4.07 -17.51 -39.04
N CYS A 260 3.09 -16.61 -38.93
CA CYS A 260 1.97 -16.51 -39.87
C CYS A 260 2.43 -16.29 -41.30
N ALA A 261 3.40 -15.39 -41.52
CA ALA A 261 3.97 -15.17 -42.86
C ALA A 261 4.65 -16.43 -43.42
N VAL A 262 5.41 -17.15 -42.58
CA VAL A 262 6.05 -18.42 -42.97
C VAL A 262 5.00 -19.45 -43.35
N ILE A 263 3.98 -19.66 -42.55
CA ILE A 263 2.88 -20.61 -42.79
C ILE A 263 2.14 -20.23 -44.08
N PHE A 264 1.83 -18.95 -44.25
CA PHE A 264 1.16 -18.47 -45.46
C PHE A 264 1.99 -18.79 -46.73
N VAL A 265 3.27 -18.49 -46.69
CA VAL A 265 4.20 -18.80 -47.81
C VAL A 265 4.30 -20.32 -48.05
N VAL A 266 4.49 -21.11 -47.00
CA VAL A 266 4.59 -22.58 -47.10
C VAL A 266 3.29 -23.20 -47.62
N GLY A 267 2.15 -22.73 -47.13
CA GLY A 267 0.83 -23.19 -47.56
C GLY A 267 0.60 -22.94 -49.05
N ILE A 268 0.89 -21.73 -49.53
CA ILE A 268 0.77 -21.40 -50.97
C ILE A 268 1.75 -22.20 -51.83
N LEU A 269 2.97 -22.42 -51.38
CA LEU A 269 3.97 -23.20 -52.11
C LEU A 269 3.56 -24.68 -52.23
N LYS A 270 2.88 -25.23 -51.23
CA LYS A 270 2.46 -26.62 -51.15
C LYS A 270 1.14 -26.90 -51.92
N GLU A 271 0.16 -26.03 -51.85
CA GLU A 271 -1.18 -26.19 -52.36
C GLU A 271 -1.44 -25.46 -53.71
N GLY A 272 -0.50 -24.59 -54.11
CA GLY A 272 -0.59 -23.79 -55.33
C GLY A 272 -1.39 -22.50 -55.16
N VAL A 273 -1.25 -21.60 -56.14
CA VAL A 273 -1.85 -20.25 -56.11
C VAL A 273 -3.24 -20.32 -56.75
N THR A 274 -4.23 -20.73 -55.98
CA THR A 274 -5.67 -20.62 -56.36
C THR A 274 -6.37 -19.70 -55.36
N PRO A 275 -7.46 -19.00 -55.74
CA PRO A 275 -8.21 -18.16 -54.81
C PRO A 275 -8.65 -18.90 -53.53
N GLN A 276 -9.04 -20.17 -53.68
CA GLN A 276 -9.48 -21.00 -52.53
C GLN A 276 -8.33 -21.35 -51.61
N ASN A 277 -7.15 -21.72 -52.13
CA ASN A 277 -5.99 -22.05 -51.33
C ASN A 277 -5.44 -20.82 -50.62
N ILE A 278 -5.47 -19.63 -51.25
CA ILE A 278 -5.10 -18.38 -50.64
C ILE A 278 -6.00 -18.09 -49.44
N LEU A 279 -7.35 -18.27 -49.56
CA LEU A 279 -8.31 -18.08 -48.50
C LEU A 279 -8.08 -19.06 -47.37
N ASN A 280 -7.96 -20.35 -47.66
CA ASN A 280 -7.74 -21.38 -46.64
C ASN A 280 -6.44 -21.13 -45.87
N THR A 281 -5.35 -20.83 -46.56
CA THR A 281 -4.04 -20.53 -45.93
C THR A 281 -4.11 -19.24 -45.11
N PHE A 282 -4.87 -18.25 -45.59
CA PHE A 282 -5.11 -17.02 -44.81
C PHE A 282 -5.91 -17.31 -43.53
N MET A 283 -6.95 -18.13 -43.59
CA MET A 283 -7.74 -18.53 -42.40
C MET A 283 -6.89 -19.30 -41.38
N VAL A 284 -5.97 -20.17 -41.84
CA VAL A 284 -5.01 -20.84 -40.95
C VAL A 284 -4.05 -19.83 -40.30
N ALA A 285 -3.55 -18.86 -41.06
CA ALA A 285 -2.69 -17.79 -40.49
C ALA A 285 -3.46 -16.93 -39.47
N VAL A 286 -4.72 -16.64 -39.74
CA VAL A 286 -5.60 -15.94 -38.76
C VAL A 286 -5.81 -16.79 -37.51
N SER A 287 -6.07 -18.09 -37.64
CA SER A 287 -6.19 -19.02 -36.51
C SER A 287 -4.96 -18.97 -35.62
N LEU A 288 -3.78 -19.04 -36.25
CA LEU A 288 -2.51 -18.99 -35.55
C LEU A 288 -2.30 -17.63 -34.83
N ALA A 289 -2.69 -16.54 -35.48
CA ALA A 289 -2.58 -15.21 -34.90
C ALA A 289 -3.46 -15.09 -33.65
N VAL A 290 -4.68 -15.65 -33.70
CA VAL A 290 -5.61 -15.69 -32.54
C VAL A 290 -5.05 -16.55 -31.41
N ALA A 291 -4.55 -17.75 -31.73
CA ALA A 291 -3.97 -18.66 -30.73
C ALA A 291 -2.79 -18.09 -29.94
N ALA A 292 -2.02 -17.21 -30.55
CA ALA A 292 -0.71 -16.82 -30.04
C ALA A 292 -0.73 -15.64 -29.08
N ILE A 293 -1.85 -14.91 -28.96
CA ILE A 293 -1.93 -13.70 -28.13
C ILE A 293 -2.78 -14.00 -26.90
N PRO A 294 -2.19 -13.91 -25.69
CA PRO A 294 -2.95 -14.13 -24.46
C PRO A 294 -3.83 -12.90 -24.15
N GLU A 295 -5.03 -12.83 -24.73
CA GLU A 295 -5.97 -11.70 -24.64
C GLU A 295 -6.32 -11.32 -23.17
N GLY A 296 -6.47 -12.31 -22.30
CA GLY A 296 -6.82 -12.10 -20.89
C GLY A 296 -5.67 -11.63 -19.99
N LEU A 297 -4.41 -11.62 -20.44
CA LEU A 297 -3.25 -11.49 -19.56
C LEU A 297 -3.21 -10.15 -18.80
N ALA A 298 -3.40 -9.03 -19.48
CA ALA A 298 -3.38 -7.70 -18.87
C ALA A 298 -4.54 -7.50 -17.89
N ALA A 299 -5.74 -7.98 -18.28
CA ALA A 299 -6.93 -7.92 -17.44
C ALA A 299 -6.79 -8.79 -16.18
N VAL A 300 -6.29 -10.03 -16.32
CA VAL A 300 -6.02 -10.92 -15.18
C VAL A 300 -5.05 -10.28 -14.19
N VAL A 301 -3.94 -9.71 -14.67
CA VAL A 301 -2.95 -9.05 -13.80
C VAL A 301 -3.57 -7.87 -13.04
N THR A 302 -4.34 -7.03 -13.72
CA THR A 302 -4.99 -5.87 -13.11
C THR A 302 -6.02 -6.30 -12.06
N ILE A 303 -6.83 -7.32 -12.34
CA ILE A 303 -7.81 -7.85 -11.39
C ILE A 303 -7.12 -8.48 -10.18
N VAL A 304 -6.06 -9.26 -10.39
CA VAL A 304 -5.30 -9.89 -9.29
C VAL A 304 -4.66 -8.84 -8.39
N LEU A 305 -4.05 -7.79 -8.96
CA LEU A 305 -3.53 -6.65 -8.21
C LEU A 305 -4.64 -5.98 -7.39
N SER A 306 -5.78 -5.72 -7.98
CA SER A 306 -6.92 -5.05 -7.33
C SER A 306 -7.48 -5.88 -6.15
N ILE A 307 -7.65 -7.19 -6.34
CA ILE A 307 -8.06 -8.10 -5.25
C ILE A 307 -7.01 -8.13 -4.13
N GLY A 308 -5.73 -8.15 -4.49
CA GLY A 308 -4.63 -8.13 -3.54
C GLY A 308 -4.61 -6.86 -2.70
N VAL A 309 -4.74 -5.71 -3.33
CA VAL A 309 -4.80 -4.41 -2.63
C VAL A 309 -6.02 -4.34 -1.70
N THR A 310 -7.18 -4.84 -2.14
CA THR A 310 -8.37 -4.93 -1.27
C THR A 310 -8.10 -5.79 -0.02
N LYS A 311 -7.37 -6.90 -0.16
CA LYS A 311 -6.98 -7.74 0.98
C LYS A 311 -5.97 -7.04 1.91
N MET A 312 -4.99 -6.31 1.35
CA MET A 312 -4.04 -5.51 2.13
C MET A 312 -4.77 -4.43 2.94
N SER A 313 -5.69 -3.71 2.33
CA SER A 313 -6.50 -2.68 3.00
C SER A 313 -7.32 -3.25 4.17
N LYS A 314 -7.92 -4.43 4.02
CA LYS A 314 -8.62 -5.13 5.12
C LYS A 314 -7.70 -5.54 6.27
N ARG A 315 -6.39 -5.55 6.06
CA ARG A 315 -5.35 -5.83 7.05
C ARG A 315 -4.58 -4.57 7.45
N ASN A 316 -5.23 -3.41 7.38
CA ASN A 316 -4.70 -2.10 7.77
C ASN A 316 -3.56 -1.54 6.90
N ALA A 317 -3.21 -2.19 5.80
CA ALA A 317 -2.22 -1.70 4.85
C ALA A 317 -2.93 -1.05 3.65
N VAL A 318 -3.12 0.27 3.69
CA VAL A 318 -3.83 1.04 2.65
C VAL A 318 -2.84 1.44 1.56
N ILE A 319 -2.94 0.80 0.41
CA ILE A 319 -2.08 1.08 -0.76
C ILE A 319 -2.62 2.31 -1.49
N ARG A 320 -1.78 3.28 -1.75
CA ARG A 320 -2.10 4.50 -2.49
C ARG A 320 -1.66 4.45 -3.95
N LYS A 321 -0.55 3.75 -4.24
CA LYS A 321 -0.05 3.53 -5.60
C LYS A 321 0.06 2.04 -5.89
N LEU A 322 -0.54 1.59 -6.99
CA LEU A 322 -0.50 0.17 -7.38
C LEU A 322 0.92 -0.37 -7.61
N THR A 323 1.84 0.50 -8.02
CA THR A 323 3.26 0.17 -8.19
C THR A 323 3.91 -0.33 -6.89
N ALA A 324 3.45 0.16 -5.73
CA ALA A 324 3.97 -0.24 -4.43
C ALA A 324 3.76 -1.72 -4.12
N VAL A 325 2.68 -2.34 -4.62
CA VAL A 325 2.37 -3.75 -4.37
C VAL A 325 3.48 -4.68 -4.90
N GLU A 326 3.95 -4.40 -6.10
CA GLU A 326 5.05 -5.16 -6.72
C GLU A 326 6.36 -4.94 -5.96
N THR A 327 6.66 -3.68 -5.63
CA THR A 327 7.90 -3.27 -4.96
C THR A 327 7.95 -3.81 -3.52
N LEU A 328 6.80 -3.84 -2.79
CA LEU A 328 6.69 -4.46 -1.46
C LEU A 328 7.20 -5.90 -1.46
N GLY A 329 6.80 -6.70 -2.44
CA GLY A 329 7.27 -8.09 -2.57
C GLY A 329 8.78 -8.24 -2.78
N CYS A 330 9.45 -7.18 -3.22
CA CYS A 330 10.90 -7.13 -3.47
C CYS A 330 11.68 -6.45 -2.33
N THR A 331 11.01 -5.96 -1.29
CA THR A 331 11.65 -5.20 -0.21
C THR A 331 12.79 -5.99 0.42
N GLN A 332 13.96 -5.34 0.55
CA GLN A 332 15.18 -5.91 1.10
C GLN A 332 15.63 -5.21 2.39
N VAL A 333 15.29 -3.93 2.54
CA VAL A 333 15.59 -3.13 3.73
C VAL A 333 14.35 -2.37 4.16
N ILE A 334 14.03 -2.38 5.45
CA ILE A 334 12.97 -1.56 6.03
C ILE A 334 13.60 -0.62 7.04
N CYS A 335 13.68 0.65 6.68
CA CYS A 335 14.09 1.74 7.55
C CYS A 335 12.87 2.22 8.34
N SER A 336 12.82 1.93 9.63
CA SER A 336 11.69 2.28 10.48
C SER A 336 12.04 3.37 11.48
N ASP A 337 11.18 4.38 11.58
CA ASP A 337 11.20 5.26 12.73
C ASP A 337 10.85 4.44 13.99
N LYS A 338 11.40 4.85 15.13
CA LYS A 338 11.16 4.18 16.41
C LYS A 338 9.77 4.51 16.94
N THR A 339 9.50 5.83 17.08
CA THR A 339 8.35 6.34 17.84
C THR A 339 7.04 6.07 17.10
N GLY A 340 6.07 5.54 17.78
CA GLY A 340 4.74 5.25 17.23
C GLY A 340 4.67 4.05 16.28
N THR A 341 5.79 3.66 15.66
CA THR A 341 5.85 2.52 14.72
C THR A 341 6.35 1.24 15.39
N LEU A 342 7.54 1.28 15.99
CA LEU A 342 8.12 0.15 16.75
C LEU A 342 7.66 0.15 18.20
N THR A 343 7.31 1.32 18.73
CA THR A 343 6.83 1.55 20.08
C THR A 343 5.38 2.03 20.08
N GLN A 344 4.75 2.04 21.27
CA GLN A 344 3.32 2.34 21.41
C GLN A 344 3.00 3.84 21.34
N ASN A 345 4.01 4.73 21.32
CA ASN A 345 3.88 6.18 21.48
C ASN A 345 3.11 6.57 22.76
N LYS A 346 3.26 5.75 23.78
CA LYS A 346 2.60 5.92 25.09
C LYS A 346 3.62 5.75 26.20
N MET A 347 4.09 6.87 26.77
CA MET A 347 5.00 6.79 27.92
C MET A 347 4.35 5.98 29.05
N THR A 348 5.13 5.09 29.66
CA THR A 348 4.66 4.23 30.74
C THR A 348 5.72 4.17 31.84
N VAL A 349 5.32 4.34 33.09
CA VAL A 349 6.21 4.12 34.24
C VAL A 349 6.39 2.61 34.42
N VAL A 350 7.64 2.17 34.43
CA VAL A 350 8.02 0.75 34.51
C VAL A 350 8.88 0.45 35.74
N LYS A 351 9.39 1.47 36.41
CA LYS A 351 10.26 1.29 37.56
C LYS A 351 10.12 2.42 38.58
N HIS A 352 10.08 2.07 39.85
CA HIS A 352 10.08 2.98 40.99
C HIS A 352 11.33 2.71 41.86
N GLU A 353 11.93 3.77 42.38
CA GLU A 353 12.97 3.68 43.43
C GLU A 353 12.60 4.67 44.53
N GLY A 354 12.24 4.19 45.70
CA GLY A 354 11.81 4.97 46.88
C GLY A 354 11.29 4.04 47.95
N SER A 355 11.29 4.53 49.21
CA SER A 355 10.83 3.74 50.36
C SER A 355 9.31 3.73 50.56
N ASP A 356 8.58 4.67 49.92
CA ASP A 356 7.12 4.79 50.01
C ASP A 356 6.58 5.08 48.58
N ILE A 357 6.25 4.01 47.87
CA ILE A 357 5.80 4.09 46.48
C ILE A 357 4.48 4.86 46.36
N LYS A 358 3.51 4.61 47.27
CA LYS A 358 2.22 5.31 47.25
C LYS A 358 2.37 6.82 47.38
N ARG A 359 3.26 7.25 48.26
CA ARG A 359 3.58 8.68 48.43
C ARG A 359 4.29 9.25 47.19
N LEU A 360 5.22 8.51 46.64
CA LEU A 360 5.92 8.89 45.43
C LEU A 360 4.96 9.14 44.26
N VAL A 361 4.10 8.16 43.95
CA VAL A 361 3.17 8.26 42.81
C VAL A 361 2.07 9.29 43.06
N SER A 362 1.62 9.48 44.31
CA SER A 362 0.68 10.53 44.66
C SER A 362 1.25 11.92 44.41
N VAL A 363 2.49 12.15 44.80
CA VAL A 363 3.20 13.44 44.58
C VAL A 363 3.40 13.69 43.08
N MET A 364 3.77 12.65 42.32
CA MET A 364 3.92 12.75 40.89
C MET A 364 2.59 13.09 40.20
N ALA A 365 1.49 12.45 40.57
CA ALA A 365 0.17 12.71 40.00
C ALA A 365 -0.37 14.11 40.39
N LEU A 366 -0.21 14.54 41.65
CA LEU A 366 -0.61 15.87 42.10
C LEU A 366 0.19 16.98 41.40
N CYS A 367 1.46 16.73 41.11
CA CYS A 367 2.36 17.66 40.40
C CYS A 367 2.30 17.48 38.89
N SER A 368 1.14 17.18 38.32
CA SER A 368 0.91 16.99 36.89
C SER A 368 -0.32 17.75 36.42
N ASP A 369 -0.36 18.22 35.19
CA ASP A 369 -1.46 18.93 34.56
C ASP A 369 -2.40 18.00 33.79
N ALA A 370 -1.92 16.80 33.39
CA ALA A 370 -2.74 15.77 32.75
C ALA A 370 -3.91 15.34 33.64
N GLU A 371 -5.13 15.26 33.10
CA GLU A 371 -6.36 14.92 33.82
C GLU A 371 -6.96 13.60 33.31
N PRO A 372 -7.50 12.73 34.18
CA PRO A 372 -8.17 11.51 33.78
C PRO A 372 -9.50 11.79 33.06
N ASP A 373 -9.74 11.12 31.93
CA ASP A 373 -11.00 11.13 31.19
C ASP A 373 -12.11 10.33 31.88
N GLU A 374 -13.25 10.14 31.20
CA GLU A 374 -14.40 9.37 31.74
C GLU A 374 -14.04 7.88 31.95
N ASN A 375 -13.08 7.34 31.21
CA ASN A 375 -12.62 5.96 31.34
C ASN A 375 -11.50 5.80 32.38
N GLY A 376 -11.00 6.90 32.95
CA GLY A 376 -9.92 6.93 33.92
C GLY A 376 -8.53 6.96 33.29
N GLU A 377 -8.40 7.08 31.97
CA GLU A 377 -7.14 7.29 31.29
C GLU A 377 -6.75 8.77 31.29
N ALA A 378 -5.47 9.06 31.55
CA ALA A 378 -4.96 10.42 31.57
C ALA A 378 -4.85 11.02 30.16
N VAL A 379 -5.30 12.27 30.03
CA VAL A 379 -5.22 13.08 28.82
C VAL A 379 -4.38 14.31 29.12
N GLY A 380 -3.38 14.58 28.30
CA GLY A 380 -2.42 15.67 28.48
C GLY A 380 -1.06 15.37 27.87
N GLU A 381 -0.01 15.97 28.40
CA GLU A 381 1.38 15.72 27.95
C GLU A 381 1.78 14.26 28.27
N PRO A 382 2.41 13.52 27.34
CA PRO A 382 2.65 12.07 27.48
C PRO A 382 3.40 11.66 28.76
N THR A 383 4.36 12.45 29.21
CA THR A 383 5.12 12.18 30.44
C THR A 383 4.23 12.30 31.67
N GLU A 384 3.37 13.29 31.69
CA GLU A 384 2.42 13.49 32.80
C GLU A 384 1.30 12.46 32.80
N CYS A 385 0.80 12.09 31.60
CA CYS A 385 -0.14 10.98 31.45
C CYS A 385 0.41 9.68 32.03
N ALA A 386 1.70 9.39 31.81
CA ALA A 386 2.38 8.23 32.38
C ALA A 386 2.32 8.23 33.92
N LEU A 387 2.61 9.38 34.55
CA LEU A 387 2.62 9.51 35.99
C LEU A 387 1.22 9.41 36.61
N VAL A 388 0.21 9.98 35.95
CA VAL A 388 -1.19 9.94 36.43
C VAL A 388 -1.76 8.51 36.24
N ASN A 389 -1.50 7.85 35.14
CA ASN A 389 -1.91 6.47 34.93
C ASN A 389 -1.20 5.49 35.87
N ASP A 390 0.05 5.74 36.20
CA ASP A 390 0.80 4.98 37.18
C ASP A 390 0.21 5.10 38.60
N ALA A 391 -0.11 6.31 39.00
CA ALA A 391 -0.80 6.55 40.26
C ALA A 391 -2.18 5.84 40.35
N GLN A 392 -2.91 5.80 39.22
CA GLN A 392 -4.17 5.05 39.13
C GLN A 392 -3.94 3.55 39.36
N LYS A 393 -2.89 2.95 38.78
CA LYS A 393 -2.50 1.52 38.91
C LYS A 393 -2.12 1.21 40.36
N GLU A 394 -1.39 2.11 41.03
CA GLU A 394 -0.93 1.94 42.39
C GLU A 394 -2.04 2.24 43.43
N GLY A 395 -3.29 2.46 42.98
CA GLY A 395 -4.44 2.70 43.85
C GLY A 395 -4.53 4.11 44.43
N CYS A 396 -3.87 5.09 43.78
CA CYS A 396 -3.84 6.50 44.16
C CYS A 396 -4.40 7.38 43.04
N PRO A 397 -5.70 7.23 42.65
CA PRO A 397 -6.25 7.94 41.50
C PRO A 397 -6.23 9.46 41.70
N LYS A 398 -5.72 10.19 40.69
CA LYS A 398 -5.56 11.65 40.73
C LYS A 398 -6.85 12.37 41.07
N LYS A 399 -8.00 11.93 40.58
CA LYS A 399 -9.32 12.53 40.84
C LYS A 399 -9.64 12.54 42.33
N SER A 400 -9.34 11.45 43.03
CA SER A 400 -9.52 11.35 44.49
C SER A 400 -8.50 12.19 45.25
N LEU A 401 -7.24 12.17 44.80
CA LEU A 401 -6.17 12.96 45.39
C LEU A 401 -6.44 14.48 45.27
N SER A 402 -6.94 14.93 44.12
CA SER A 402 -7.23 16.36 43.89
C SER A 402 -8.41 16.87 44.74
N VAL A 403 -9.38 15.98 45.03
CA VAL A 403 -10.48 16.31 45.99
C VAL A 403 -9.96 16.40 47.44
N GLN A 404 -9.08 15.46 47.82
CA GLN A 404 -8.47 15.40 49.14
C GLN A 404 -7.44 16.51 49.39
N TYR A 405 -6.70 16.86 48.36
CA TYR A 405 -5.60 17.83 48.39
C TYR A 405 -5.73 18.83 47.25
N PRO A 406 -6.68 19.77 47.32
CA PRO A 406 -6.89 20.74 46.25
C PRO A 406 -5.65 21.59 45.99
N ARG A 407 -5.33 21.80 44.72
CA ARG A 407 -4.25 22.66 44.27
C ARG A 407 -4.61 24.12 44.50
N VAL A 408 -3.73 24.86 45.15
CA VAL A 408 -3.95 26.25 45.53
C VAL A 408 -2.89 27.22 44.96
N GLY A 409 -1.83 26.70 44.31
CA GLY A 409 -0.79 27.48 43.66
C GLY A 409 0.19 26.59 42.94
N GLU A 410 1.04 27.21 42.13
CA GLU A 410 2.04 26.52 41.33
C GLU A 410 3.21 27.39 40.93
N ALA A 411 4.33 26.71 40.61
CA ALA A 411 5.41 27.18 39.75
C ALA A 411 5.44 26.27 38.58
N PRO A 412 5.01 26.69 37.35
CA PRO A 412 4.83 25.83 36.20
C PRO A 412 6.17 25.28 35.69
N PHE A 413 6.12 24.25 34.87
CA PHE A 413 7.33 23.67 34.28
C PHE A 413 8.11 24.69 33.46
N ASP A 414 9.41 24.71 33.66
CA ASP A 414 10.33 25.53 32.91
C ASP A 414 11.50 24.67 32.41
N SER A 415 11.81 24.75 31.12
CA SER A 415 12.83 23.93 30.47
C SER A 415 14.26 24.23 30.92
N MET A 416 14.51 25.45 31.37
CA MET A 416 15.82 25.84 31.90
C MET A 416 16.01 25.32 33.33
N ARG A 417 14.92 25.39 34.14
CA ARG A 417 14.91 24.85 35.52
C ARG A 417 14.76 23.34 35.56
N LYS A 418 14.15 22.72 34.52
CA LYS A 418 13.85 21.30 34.36
C LYS A 418 13.00 20.71 35.50
N ARG A 419 12.11 21.50 36.09
CA ARG A 419 11.26 21.09 37.19
C ARG A 419 9.97 21.92 37.27
N MET A 420 9.01 21.41 38.03
CA MET A 420 7.69 21.99 38.26
C MET A 420 7.34 21.77 39.71
N THR A 421 6.60 22.72 40.30
CA THR A 421 6.12 22.63 41.69
C THR A 421 4.66 23.01 41.78
N THR A 422 3.86 22.24 42.52
CA THR A 422 2.46 22.56 42.82
C THR A 422 2.25 22.66 44.35
N ILE A 423 1.36 23.50 44.78
CA ILE A 423 1.02 23.72 46.22
C ILE A 423 -0.37 23.19 46.46
N HIS A 424 -0.50 22.39 47.53
CA HIS A 424 -1.74 21.73 47.87
C HIS A 424 -2.12 22.04 49.33
N ARG A 425 -3.44 22.07 49.57
CA ARG A 425 -3.99 22.25 50.95
C ARG A 425 -4.40 20.88 51.46
N ALA A 426 -3.93 20.50 52.64
CA ALA A 426 -4.37 19.31 53.35
C ALA A 426 -5.69 19.57 54.13
N ASN A 427 -6.41 18.50 54.49
CA ASN A 427 -7.70 18.59 55.23
C ASN A 427 -7.57 19.18 56.64
N ASP A 428 -6.40 19.11 57.23
CA ASP A 428 -6.08 19.70 58.54
C ASP A 428 -5.73 21.20 58.48
N GLY A 429 -5.81 21.81 57.31
CA GLY A 429 -5.52 23.23 57.09
C GLY A 429 -4.04 23.52 56.86
N THR A 430 -3.14 22.54 56.89
CA THR A 430 -1.74 22.70 56.54
C THR A 430 -1.55 22.68 55.00
N TYR A 431 -0.38 23.07 54.54
CA TYR A 431 -0.04 23.08 53.13
C TYR A 431 1.20 22.23 52.85
N PHE A 432 1.31 21.75 51.64
CA PHE A 432 2.52 21.09 51.18
C PHE A 432 2.76 21.36 49.69
N SER A 433 4.00 21.36 49.30
CA SER A 433 4.37 21.45 47.87
C SER A 433 4.85 20.12 47.38
N CYS A 434 4.42 19.79 46.14
CA CYS A 434 4.90 18.66 45.33
C CYS A 434 5.80 19.20 44.24
N THR A 435 7.02 18.67 44.13
CA THR A 435 7.97 19.08 43.14
C THR A 435 8.41 17.85 42.34
N LYS A 436 8.33 17.92 41.02
CA LYS A 436 8.87 16.90 40.12
C LYS A 436 9.87 17.51 39.14
N GLY A 437 10.84 16.73 38.68
CA GLY A 437 11.82 17.21 37.69
C GLY A 437 13.01 16.29 37.47
N ALA A 438 14.03 16.82 36.80
CA ALA A 438 15.26 16.10 36.54
C ALA A 438 15.94 15.71 37.85
N PRO A 439 16.36 14.45 38.03
CA PRO A 439 16.92 13.95 39.29
C PRO A 439 18.11 14.77 39.81
N ASP A 440 19.03 15.17 38.94
CA ASP A 440 20.19 15.99 39.25
C ASP A 440 19.81 17.38 39.76
N GLU A 441 18.79 18.01 39.21
CA GLU A 441 18.31 19.33 39.63
C GLU A 441 17.50 19.26 40.95
N ILE A 442 16.70 18.25 41.12
CA ILE A 442 15.94 18.03 42.37
C ILE A 442 16.87 17.73 43.53
N LEU A 443 17.85 16.86 43.35
CA LEU A 443 18.82 16.48 44.38
C LEU A 443 19.63 17.68 44.91
N LYS A 444 19.96 18.67 44.06
CA LYS A 444 20.65 19.91 44.48
C LYS A 444 19.84 20.74 45.48
N ARG A 445 18.50 20.61 45.49
CA ARG A 445 17.55 21.37 46.31
C ARG A 445 17.06 20.59 47.52
N CYS A 446 17.42 19.29 47.62
CA CYS A 446 17.02 18.43 48.72
C CYS A 446 17.97 18.50 49.91
N THR A 447 17.45 18.84 51.07
CA THR A 447 18.18 18.82 52.37
C THR A 447 17.87 17.56 53.16
N SER A 448 16.85 16.78 52.72
CA SER A 448 16.40 15.58 53.42
C SER A 448 15.89 14.53 52.44
N VAL A 449 15.78 13.30 52.91
CA VAL A 449 15.23 12.14 52.20
C VAL A 449 14.18 11.45 53.05
N TRP A 450 13.09 10.96 52.39
CA TRP A 450 12.08 10.14 53.00
C TRP A 450 12.49 8.68 53.00
N ARG A 451 12.80 8.12 54.19
CA ARG A 451 13.26 6.72 54.31
C ARG A 451 12.75 6.11 55.59
N ASP A 452 12.35 4.82 55.51
CA ASP A 452 11.80 4.05 56.68
C ASP A 452 10.63 4.77 57.39
N GLY A 453 9.73 5.40 56.62
CA GLY A 453 8.55 6.09 57.14
C GLY A 453 8.83 7.44 57.80
N ARG A 454 10.05 7.98 57.71
CA ARG A 454 10.42 9.27 58.36
C ARG A 454 11.36 10.10 57.49
N LYS A 455 11.33 11.41 57.75
CA LYS A 455 12.26 12.38 57.17
C LYS A 455 13.64 12.25 57.81
N GLN A 456 14.67 12.02 57.01
CA GLN A 456 16.08 11.92 57.45
C GLN A 456 16.89 12.99 56.74
N PRO A 457 18.00 13.52 57.36
CA PRO A 457 18.88 14.46 56.68
C PRO A 457 19.52 13.82 55.45
N MET A 458 19.68 14.61 54.38
CA MET A 458 20.39 14.17 53.16
C MET A 458 21.88 14.06 53.44
N THR A 459 22.43 12.89 53.41
CA THR A 459 23.89 12.64 53.50
C THR A 459 24.49 12.46 52.12
N GLU A 460 25.81 12.64 52.03
CA GLU A 460 26.50 12.41 50.75
C GLU A 460 26.35 10.93 50.32
N ALA A 461 26.31 9.99 51.26
CA ALA A 461 26.08 8.59 50.99
C ALA A 461 24.69 8.36 50.31
N PHE A 462 23.64 8.97 50.85
CA PHE A 462 22.29 8.89 50.23
C PHE A 462 22.26 9.55 48.87
N ARG A 463 22.95 10.70 48.70
CA ARG A 463 23.04 11.38 47.40
C ARG A 463 23.71 10.48 46.35
N GLN A 464 24.83 9.83 46.69
CA GLN A 464 25.53 8.92 45.78
C GLN A 464 24.71 7.64 45.49
N GLU A 465 23.99 7.13 46.49
CA GLU A 465 23.06 5.99 46.26
C GLU A 465 21.97 6.35 45.23
N ILE A 466 21.32 7.51 45.38
CA ILE A 466 20.26 7.96 44.46
C ILE A 466 20.81 8.25 43.06
N LEU A 467 22.01 8.86 42.96
CA LEU A 467 22.67 9.08 41.68
C LEU A 467 23.02 7.75 40.97
N SER A 468 23.46 6.76 41.75
CA SER A 468 23.71 5.40 41.20
C SER A 468 22.42 4.73 40.72
N GLN A 469 21.33 4.85 41.47
CA GLN A 469 20.02 4.36 41.05
C GLN A 469 19.52 5.07 39.79
N ASN A 470 19.64 6.39 39.73
CA ASN A 470 19.32 7.18 38.54
C ASN A 470 20.13 6.71 37.33
N LYS A 471 21.45 6.50 37.50
CA LYS A 471 22.31 6.00 36.44
C LYS A 471 21.90 4.59 36.01
N ALA A 472 21.61 3.69 36.93
CA ALA A 472 21.18 2.32 36.62
C ALA A 472 19.84 2.29 35.85
N MET A 473 18.93 3.24 36.11
CA MET A 473 17.71 3.41 35.33
C MET A 473 18.02 4.02 33.94
N ALA A 474 18.87 5.02 33.86
CA ALA A 474 19.28 5.65 32.60
C ALA A 474 20.04 4.65 31.70
N ASP A 475 20.86 3.77 32.27
CA ASP A 475 21.56 2.70 31.54
C ASP A 475 20.57 1.64 30.97
N GLN A 476 19.33 1.55 31.51
CA GLN A 476 18.19 0.79 30.98
C GLN A 476 17.34 1.60 29.99
N ALA A 477 17.82 2.74 29.53
CA ALA A 477 17.12 3.65 28.62
C ALA A 477 15.80 4.24 29.19
N LEU A 478 15.65 4.27 30.52
CA LEU A 478 14.49 4.88 31.14
C LEU A 478 14.64 6.41 31.23
N ARG A 479 13.56 7.13 30.92
CA ARG A 479 13.43 8.54 31.24
C ARG A 479 13.12 8.64 32.75
N VAL A 480 14.04 9.21 33.52
CA VAL A 480 13.88 9.26 34.98
C VAL A 480 13.42 10.64 35.43
N LEU A 481 12.42 10.67 36.28
CA LEU A 481 11.98 11.85 37.01
C LEU A 481 12.08 11.59 38.51
N ALA A 482 12.49 12.62 39.24
CA ALA A 482 12.51 12.63 40.67
C ALA A 482 11.29 13.35 41.25
N ALA A 483 10.79 12.85 42.38
CA ALA A 483 9.80 13.56 43.20
C ALA A 483 10.42 14.01 44.49
N ALA A 484 10.04 15.21 44.93
CA ALA A 484 10.34 15.76 46.24
C ALA A 484 9.14 16.56 46.77
N GLY A 485 9.11 16.82 48.03
CA GLY A 485 8.04 17.61 48.66
C GLY A 485 8.53 18.43 49.86
N ARG A 486 7.77 19.44 50.19
CA ARG A 486 8.00 20.27 51.40
C ARG A 486 6.70 20.56 52.11
N ALA A 487 6.67 20.43 53.43
CA ALA A 487 5.55 20.78 54.27
C ALA A 487 5.63 22.26 54.69
N TRP A 488 4.43 22.91 54.77
CA TRP A 488 4.29 24.30 55.11
C TRP A 488 3.20 24.44 56.16
N ASN A 489 3.47 25.16 57.25
CA ASN A 489 2.49 25.39 58.29
C ASN A 489 1.41 26.42 57.89
N GLN A 490 1.69 27.26 56.92
CA GLN A 490 0.81 28.27 56.34
C GLN A 490 1.02 28.32 54.82
N MET A 491 0.10 28.92 54.08
CA MET A 491 0.27 29.17 52.65
C MET A 491 1.62 29.87 52.41
N PRO A 492 2.48 29.37 51.50
CA PRO A 492 3.74 30.04 51.18
C PRO A 492 3.54 31.50 50.82
N SER A 493 4.38 32.37 51.35
CA SER A 493 4.27 33.82 51.16
C SER A 493 4.65 34.29 49.77
N SER A 494 5.30 33.44 48.99
CA SER A 494 5.63 33.65 47.59
C SER A 494 5.45 32.36 46.80
N GLN A 495 4.99 32.48 45.56
CA GLN A 495 4.94 31.39 44.59
C GLN A 495 6.15 31.35 43.63
N GLU A 496 7.11 32.23 43.90
CA GLU A 496 8.35 32.24 43.09
C GLU A 496 9.08 30.90 43.21
N PRO A 497 9.59 30.35 42.07
CA PRO A 497 10.25 29.04 42.05
C PRO A 497 11.43 28.95 43.02
N ASP A 498 12.24 30.00 43.14
CA ASP A 498 13.42 30.02 44.02
C ASP A 498 13.04 29.95 45.50
N PHE A 499 11.82 30.36 45.89
CA PHE A 499 11.31 30.22 47.24
C PHE A 499 10.71 28.85 47.54
N LEU A 500 9.95 28.30 46.55
CA LEU A 500 9.22 27.03 46.72
C LEU A 500 10.16 25.83 46.64
N GLU A 501 11.17 25.91 45.80
CA GLU A 501 12.02 24.77 45.39
C GLU A 501 13.31 24.67 46.19
N GLN A 502 13.28 25.03 47.48
CA GLN A 502 14.36 24.88 48.45
C GLN A 502 13.91 24.04 49.65
N ASP A 503 14.89 23.49 50.36
CA ASP A 503 14.68 22.62 51.53
C ASP A 503 13.79 21.45 51.28
N LEU A 504 13.87 20.86 50.09
CA LEU A 504 12.99 19.77 49.70
C LEU A 504 13.38 18.45 50.39
N CYS A 505 12.37 17.59 50.57
CA CYS A 505 12.53 16.21 51.01
C CYS A 505 12.41 15.32 49.79
N PHE A 506 13.47 14.59 49.40
CA PHE A 506 13.50 13.64 48.31
C PHE A 506 12.58 12.44 48.64
N LEU A 507 11.73 12.04 47.72
CA LEU A 507 10.76 10.94 47.92
C LEU A 507 11.11 9.70 47.07
N GLY A 508 11.63 9.87 45.89
CA GLY A 508 11.99 8.75 45.00
C GLY A 508 12.15 9.15 43.55
N LEU A 509 12.40 8.12 42.73
CA LEU A 509 12.55 8.18 41.28
C LEU A 509 11.46 7.36 40.59
N CYS A 510 10.95 7.86 39.49
CA CYS A 510 10.11 7.11 38.55
C CYS A 510 10.84 7.00 37.22
N GLY A 511 11.08 5.78 36.76
CA GLY A 511 11.64 5.45 35.47
C GLY A 511 10.55 5.09 34.49
N MET A 512 10.49 5.75 33.35
CA MET A 512 9.46 5.55 32.34
C MET A 512 10.09 5.33 30.96
N ILE A 513 9.36 4.60 30.10
CA ILE A 513 9.77 4.31 28.74
C ILE A 513 8.52 4.30 27.85
N ASP A 514 8.72 4.57 26.57
CA ASP A 514 7.74 4.24 25.54
C ASP A 514 7.95 2.76 25.17
N PRO A 515 7.07 1.83 25.59
CA PRO A 515 7.31 0.40 25.45
C PRO A 515 7.22 -0.06 24.01
N VAL A 516 8.00 -1.08 23.71
CA VAL A 516 7.93 -1.79 22.43
C VAL A 516 6.55 -2.42 22.25
N ARG A 517 6.03 -2.42 21.04
CA ARG A 517 4.81 -3.16 20.70
C ARG A 517 5.11 -4.67 20.73
N PRO A 518 4.35 -5.50 21.47
CA PRO A 518 4.63 -6.93 21.60
C PRO A 518 4.72 -7.67 20.26
N GLU A 519 3.82 -7.34 19.32
CA GLU A 519 3.73 -7.95 18.00
C GLU A 519 4.92 -7.61 17.08
N VAL A 520 5.65 -6.52 17.36
CA VAL A 520 6.81 -6.11 16.56
C VAL A 520 7.99 -7.07 16.74
N VAL A 521 8.15 -7.69 17.90
CA VAL A 521 9.23 -8.66 18.15
C VAL A 521 9.13 -9.85 17.19
N ASP A 522 7.92 -10.41 17.05
CA ASP A 522 7.66 -11.51 16.14
C ASP A 522 7.78 -11.08 14.68
N ALA A 523 7.27 -9.90 14.35
CA ALA A 523 7.37 -9.30 13.01
C ALA A 523 8.85 -9.09 12.59
N ILE A 524 9.72 -8.62 13.47
CA ILE A 524 11.17 -8.47 13.19
C ILE A 524 11.81 -9.85 12.96
N ARG A 525 11.42 -10.86 13.72
CA ARG A 525 11.93 -12.23 13.52
C ARG A 525 11.49 -12.78 12.15
N GLU A 526 10.24 -12.59 11.78
CA GLU A 526 9.70 -12.98 10.48
C GLU A 526 10.36 -12.21 9.33
N CYS A 527 10.53 -10.89 9.47
CA CYS A 527 11.24 -10.02 8.55
C CYS A 527 12.63 -10.59 8.20
N ARG A 528 13.39 -10.99 9.21
CA ARG A 528 14.72 -11.59 9.03
C ARG A 528 14.65 -12.96 8.38
N GLY A 529 13.71 -13.80 8.80
CA GLY A 529 13.46 -15.11 8.18
C GLY A 529 13.16 -14.98 6.69
N ALA A 530 12.54 -13.89 6.31
CA ALA A 530 12.24 -13.51 4.92
C ALA A 530 13.42 -12.89 4.16
N GLY A 531 14.61 -12.78 4.78
CA GLY A 531 15.80 -12.17 4.17
C GLY A 531 15.74 -10.65 4.08
N ILE A 532 14.83 -10.00 4.82
CA ILE A 532 14.66 -8.55 4.85
C ILE A 532 15.42 -8.01 6.06
N ARG A 533 16.08 -6.89 5.88
CA ARG A 533 16.87 -6.24 6.91
C ARG A 533 16.09 -5.10 7.57
N PRO A 534 15.69 -5.23 8.84
CA PRO A 534 15.16 -4.11 9.60
C PRO A 534 16.28 -3.19 10.06
N VAL A 535 16.03 -1.89 9.98
CA VAL A 535 16.94 -0.81 10.37
C VAL A 535 16.14 0.20 11.19
N MET A 536 16.64 0.57 12.38
CA MET A 536 16.01 1.58 13.21
C MET A 536 16.63 2.95 12.96
N ILE A 537 15.78 3.94 12.75
CA ILE A 537 16.17 5.34 12.58
C ILE A 537 15.40 6.18 13.62
N THR A 538 16.09 6.99 14.43
CA THR A 538 15.44 7.76 15.50
C THR A 538 16.17 9.06 15.84
N GLY A 539 15.42 10.07 16.30
CA GLY A 539 15.96 11.26 16.93
C GLY A 539 16.45 11.05 18.37
N ASP A 540 16.18 9.88 18.97
CA ASP A 540 16.53 9.56 20.34
C ASP A 540 18.05 9.43 20.59
N HIS A 541 18.41 9.43 21.88
CA HIS A 541 19.78 9.17 22.30
C HIS A 541 20.24 7.76 21.89
N LYS A 542 21.54 7.63 21.56
CA LYS A 542 22.14 6.38 21.08
C LYS A 542 21.90 5.20 22.02
N ASP A 543 22.03 5.41 23.34
CA ASP A 543 21.90 4.34 24.33
C ASP A 543 20.44 3.83 24.41
N THR A 544 19.44 4.72 24.36
CA THR A 544 18.02 4.38 24.28
C THR A 544 17.71 3.57 23.01
N ALA A 545 18.19 4.04 21.87
CA ALA A 545 17.99 3.38 20.59
C ALA A 545 18.63 1.97 20.58
N VAL A 546 19.84 1.84 21.16
CA VAL A 546 20.56 0.56 21.28
C VAL A 546 19.81 -0.42 22.18
N ALA A 547 19.28 0.04 23.33
CA ALA A 547 18.53 -0.83 24.24
C ALA A 547 17.27 -1.39 23.57
N ILE A 548 16.46 -0.53 22.94
CA ILE A 548 15.24 -0.94 22.22
C ILE A 548 15.57 -1.83 21.02
N ALA A 549 16.62 -1.50 20.26
CA ALA A 549 17.03 -2.30 19.11
C ALA A 549 17.55 -3.70 19.49
N LYS A 550 18.15 -3.85 20.67
CA LYS A 550 18.53 -5.15 21.22
C LYS A 550 17.30 -5.96 21.65
N GLU A 551 16.36 -5.34 22.34
CA GLU A 551 15.11 -5.95 22.77
C GLU A 551 14.31 -6.48 21.56
N LEU A 552 14.17 -5.67 20.50
CA LEU A 552 13.53 -6.04 19.25
C LEU A 552 14.34 -7.03 18.42
N GLY A 553 15.62 -7.24 18.78
CA GLY A 553 16.51 -8.05 17.99
C GLY A 553 16.97 -7.37 16.68
N ILE A 554 16.79 -6.07 16.46
CA ILE A 554 17.31 -5.31 15.29
C ILE A 554 18.82 -5.21 15.32
N LEU A 555 19.41 -4.98 16.50
CA LEU A 555 20.87 -4.89 16.68
C LEU A 555 21.47 -6.26 17.01
N GLU A 556 22.01 -6.90 16.00
CA GLU A 556 22.70 -8.20 16.11
C GLU A 556 24.17 -8.07 16.50
N ALA A 557 24.76 -9.18 16.92
CA ALA A 557 26.21 -9.28 17.11
C ALA A 557 26.97 -8.94 15.80
N GLY A 558 27.95 -8.03 15.89
CA GLY A 558 28.72 -7.55 14.73
C GLY A 558 28.10 -6.34 13.99
N ARG A 559 26.89 -5.93 14.35
CA ARG A 559 26.27 -4.69 13.83
C ARG A 559 26.51 -3.52 14.79
N LYS A 560 26.45 -2.31 14.27
CA LYS A 560 26.79 -1.09 15.00
C LYS A 560 25.62 -0.11 15.04
N ALA A 561 25.62 0.74 16.08
CA ALA A 561 24.79 1.93 16.15
C ALA A 561 25.67 3.15 15.83
N VAL A 562 25.13 4.08 15.05
CA VAL A 562 25.79 5.31 14.62
C VAL A 562 24.89 6.52 14.92
N THR A 563 25.49 7.68 15.21
CA THR A 563 24.77 8.94 15.41
C THR A 563 24.78 9.80 14.15
N GLY A 564 23.86 10.79 14.06
CA GLY A 564 23.83 11.77 12.97
C GLY A 564 25.16 12.50 12.84
N ALA A 565 25.75 12.94 13.97
CA ALA A 565 27.05 13.62 13.98
C ALA A 565 28.20 12.72 13.47
N GLU A 566 28.14 11.40 13.70
CA GLU A 566 29.13 10.47 13.13
C GLU A 566 28.88 10.28 11.61
N ILE A 567 27.63 10.36 11.14
CA ILE A 567 27.29 10.31 9.71
C ILE A 567 27.78 11.56 8.97
N ASP A 568 27.68 12.74 9.60
CA ASP A 568 28.16 14.00 9.01
C ASP A 568 29.66 14.00 8.71
N GLN A 569 30.44 13.19 9.43
CA GLN A 569 31.89 13.05 9.22
C GLN A 569 32.22 12.09 8.05
N LEU A 570 31.25 11.36 7.51
CA LEU A 570 31.44 10.42 6.42
C LEU A 570 31.06 11.07 5.08
N SER A 571 31.89 10.85 4.05
CA SER A 571 31.46 11.13 2.68
C SER A 571 30.37 10.14 2.26
N ASP A 572 29.64 10.44 1.16
CA ASP A 572 28.60 9.54 0.66
C ASP A 572 29.18 8.19 0.22
N GLU A 573 30.38 8.18 -0.38
CA GLU A 573 31.08 6.95 -0.76
C GLU A 573 31.55 6.13 0.45
N GLU A 574 31.90 6.78 1.54
CA GLU A 574 32.28 6.11 2.80
C GLU A 574 31.03 5.53 3.48
N LEU A 575 29.94 6.30 3.50
CA LEU A 575 28.65 5.84 4.01
C LEU A 575 28.19 4.62 3.22
N ASP A 576 28.23 4.67 1.88
CA ASP A 576 27.83 3.55 1.02
C ASP A 576 28.67 2.29 1.30
N ARG A 577 29.97 2.42 1.55
CA ARG A 577 30.82 1.26 1.89
C ARG A 577 30.44 0.63 3.21
N ARG A 578 30.07 1.45 4.20
CA ARG A 578 29.86 1.05 5.59
C ARG A 578 28.39 0.85 5.98
N ILE A 579 27.43 1.22 5.10
CA ILE A 579 26.00 1.21 5.39
C ILE A 579 25.51 -0.16 5.93
N GLU A 580 26.08 -1.25 5.44
CA GLU A 580 25.74 -2.59 5.88
C GLU A 580 26.25 -2.94 7.30
N GLU A 581 27.17 -2.16 7.87
CA GLU A 581 27.63 -2.33 9.25
C GLU A 581 26.61 -1.81 10.26
N TYR A 582 25.77 -0.84 9.86
CA TYR A 582 24.89 -0.12 10.75
C TYR A 582 23.49 -0.73 10.74
N ALA A 583 22.90 -0.90 11.92
CA ALA A 583 21.51 -1.35 12.10
C ALA A 583 20.67 -0.32 12.87
N VAL A 584 21.33 0.64 13.54
CA VAL A 584 20.68 1.68 14.34
C VAL A 584 21.29 3.03 14.04
N TYR A 585 20.45 4.00 13.73
CA TYR A 585 20.81 5.39 13.49
C TYR A 585 20.12 6.26 14.53
N ALA A 586 20.90 6.89 15.42
CA ALA A 586 20.43 7.68 16.55
C ALA A 586 20.74 9.16 16.40
N ARG A 587 19.95 10.04 17.03
CA ARG A 587 20.07 11.50 16.92
C ARG A 587 20.19 12.00 15.48
N VAL A 588 19.37 11.43 14.60
CA VAL A 588 19.35 11.80 13.18
C VAL A 588 18.38 12.96 12.94
N GLN A 589 18.75 13.81 11.98
CA GLN A 589 17.94 14.89 11.43
C GLN A 589 17.31 14.45 10.10
N PRO A 590 16.35 15.19 9.54
CA PRO A 590 15.68 14.83 8.28
C PRO A 590 16.65 14.57 7.12
N GLU A 591 17.71 15.36 7.00
CA GLU A 591 18.72 15.24 5.95
C GLU A 591 19.48 13.90 6.06
N HIS A 592 19.74 13.45 7.29
CA HIS A 592 20.38 12.15 7.53
C HIS A 592 19.49 11.01 7.08
N LYS A 593 18.14 11.10 7.32
CA LYS A 593 17.19 10.08 6.89
C LYS A 593 17.22 9.90 5.36
N VAL A 594 17.28 11.00 4.62
CA VAL A 594 17.41 10.98 3.15
C VAL A 594 18.73 10.34 2.72
N ARG A 595 19.88 10.74 3.33
CA ARG A 595 21.19 10.17 3.01
C ARG A 595 21.27 8.67 3.26
N ILE A 596 20.65 8.19 4.34
CA ILE A 596 20.59 6.75 4.69
C ILE A 596 19.78 5.97 3.64
N VAL A 597 18.60 6.46 3.27
CA VAL A 597 17.76 5.85 2.24
C VAL A 597 18.50 5.80 0.91
N ASP A 598 19.10 6.92 0.49
CA ASP A 598 19.85 7.00 -0.77
C ASP A 598 21.08 6.07 -0.78
N ALA A 599 21.78 5.91 0.35
CA ALA A 599 22.89 5.00 0.46
C ALA A 599 22.47 3.52 0.27
N TRP A 600 21.35 3.10 0.85
CA TRP A 600 20.79 1.77 0.62
C TRP A 600 20.37 1.57 -0.84
N LYS A 601 19.74 2.57 -1.46
CA LYS A 601 19.35 2.53 -2.88
C LYS A 601 20.56 2.48 -3.81
N ARG A 602 21.62 3.24 -3.56
CA ARG A 602 22.87 3.15 -4.34
C ARG A 602 23.55 1.78 -4.25
N LYS A 603 23.32 1.03 -3.15
CA LYS A 603 23.69 -0.39 -3.04
C LYS A 603 22.78 -1.34 -3.85
N GLY A 604 21.81 -0.83 -4.57
CA GLY A 604 20.83 -1.63 -5.32
C GLY A 604 19.82 -2.36 -4.42
N ARG A 605 19.62 -1.88 -3.19
CA ARG A 605 18.66 -2.49 -2.25
C ARG A 605 17.31 -1.80 -2.35
N ILE A 606 16.25 -2.57 -2.54
CA ILE A 606 14.87 -2.07 -2.48
C ILE A 606 14.57 -1.69 -1.03
N THR A 607 14.38 -0.39 -0.80
CA THR A 607 14.33 0.20 0.52
C THR A 607 12.95 0.79 0.82
N ALA A 608 12.34 0.34 1.91
CA ALA A 608 11.15 0.95 2.48
C ALA A 608 11.55 1.95 3.58
N MET A 609 10.81 3.05 3.72
CA MET A 609 11.00 4.04 4.78
C MET A 609 9.66 4.41 5.42
N THR A 610 9.60 4.33 6.76
CA THR A 610 8.43 4.75 7.54
C THR A 610 8.65 6.12 8.19
N GLY A 611 7.57 6.85 8.43
CA GLY A 611 7.60 8.08 9.21
C GLY A 611 6.20 8.65 9.43
N ASP A 612 6.08 9.55 10.41
CA ASP A 612 4.83 10.17 10.82
C ASP A 612 4.84 11.71 10.71
N GLY A 613 6.03 12.33 10.77
CA GLY A 613 6.19 13.78 10.81
C GLY A 613 6.50 14.41 9.45
N VAL A 614 6.27 15.71 9.34
CA VAL A 614 6.67 16.53 8.17
C VAL A 614 8.14 16.33 7.83
N ASN A 615 8.97 16.15 8.84
CA ASN A 615 10.41 15.92 8.72
C ASN A 615 10.79 14.60 8.01
N ASP A 616 9.85 13.65 7.95
CA ASP A 616 10.05 12.35 7.31
C ASP A 616 9.63 12.33 5.85
N ALA A 617 8.79 13.27 5.44
CA ALA A 617 8.24 13.33 4.09
C ALA A 617 9.31 13.26 2.98
N PRO A 618 10.46 13.96 3.06
CA PRO A 618 11.51 13.85 2.06
C PRO A 618 12.09 12.45 1.94
N SER A 619 12.35 11.77 3.07
CA SER A 619 12.91 10.41 3.08
C SER A 619 11.88 9.35 2.64
N ILE A 620 10.60 9.52 3.02
CA ILE A 620 9.48 8.70 2.55
C ILE A 620 9.34 8.79 1.03
N LYS A 621 9.34 10.01 0.48
CA LYS A 621 9.24 10.23 -0.97
C LYS A 621 10.46 9.67 -1.73
N ARG A 622 11.62 9.63 -1.11
CA ARG A 622 12.88 9.18 -1.72
C ARG A 622 13.02 7.67 -1.73
N ALA A 623 12.41 6.97 -0.80
CA ALA A 623 12.41 5.52 -0.71
C ALA A 623 11.79 4.86 -1.94
N ASP A 624 12.06 3.57 -2.17
CA ASP A 624 11.37 2.79 -3.20
C ASP A 624 9.94 2.50 -2.78
N ILE A 625 9.70 2.45 -1.45
CA ILE A 625 8.37 2.36 -0.85
C ILE A 625 8.32 3.34 0.32
N GLY A 626 7.57 4.39 0.16
CA GLY A 626 7.24 5.32 1.24
C GLY A 626 6.05 4.82 2.05
N ILE A 627 6.20 4.78 3.38
CA ILE A 627 5.17 4.28 4.30
C ILE A 627 4.81 5.38 5.30
N GLY A 628 3.58 5.85 5.25
CA GLY A 628 3.03 6.84 6.19
C GLY A 628 2.22 6.20 7.31
N MET A 629 2.22 6.84 8.48
CA MET A 629 1.34 6.46 9.59
C MET A 629 -0.09 6.98 9.33
N GLY A 630 -1.10 6.21 9.69
CA GLY A 630 -2.51 6.54 9.46
C GLY A 630 -3.12 7.34 10.59
N ILE A 631 -2.76 7.03 11.84
CA ILE A 631 -3.28 7.65 13.06
C ILE A 631 -2.43 8.86 13.42
N THR A 632 -1.13 8.67 13.68
CA THR A 632 -0.20 9.72 14.11
C THR A 632 0.39 10.52 12.96
N GLY A 633 0.34 9.97 11.74
CA GLY A 633 0.96 10.58 10.56
C GLY A 633 0.28 11.88 10.14
N THR A 634 1.09 12.87 9.78
CA THR A 634 0.61 14.12 9.19
C THR A 634 0.09 13.89 7.77
N ASP A 635 -0.77 14.78 7.29
CA ASP A 635 -1.29 14.69 5.92
C ASP A 635 -0.17 14.75 4.87
N VAL A 636 0.91 15.44 5.20
CA VAL A 636 2.09 15.51 4.33
C VAL A 636 2.69 14.13 4.10
N THR A 637 2.94 13.39 5.20
CA THR A 637 3.50 12.03 5.12
C THR A 637 2.55 11.08 4.41
N LYS A 638 1.25 11.16 4.72
CA LYS A 638 0.20 10.37 4.03
C LYS A 638 0.16 10.67 2.54
N ASN A 639 0.32 11.94 2.13
CA ASN A 639 0.23 12.35 0.72
C ASN A 639 1.43 11.91 -0.12
N VAL A 640 2.63 11.88 0.44
CA VAL A 640 3.84 11.43 -0.28
C VAL A 640 4.03 9.91 -0.22
N ALA A 641 3.39 9.22 0.73
CA ALA A 641 3.52 7.79 0.93
C ALA A 641 2.88 6.97 -0.20
N ASP A 642 3.47 5.83 -0.48
CA ASP A 642 2.95 4.81 -1.40
C ASP A 642 1.96 3.87 -0.69
N MET A 643 2.14 3.70 0.63
CA MET A 643 1.28 2.91 1.52
C MET A 643 1.08 3.66 2.83
N VAL A 644 -0.12 3.54 3.42
CA VAL A 644 -0.46 4.11 4.74
C VAL A 644 -0.88 2.97 5.67
N LEU A 645 -0.32 2.95 6.88
CA LEU A 645 -0.66 1.99 7.93
C LEU A 645 -1.82 2.52 8.76
N ALA A 646 -3.01 1.96 8.61
CA ALA A 646 -4.20 2.43 9.33
C ALA A 646 -4.12 2.22 10.86
N ASP A 647 -3.20 1.39 11.34
CA ASP A 647 -2.97 1.03 12.75
C ASP A 647 -1.61 1.49 13.28
N ASP A 648 -0.83 2.21 12.50
CA ASP A 648 0.53 2.67 12.82
C ASP A 648 1.49 1.55 13.28
N ASN A 649 1.28 0.32 12.83
CA ASN A 649 1.98 -0.85 13.35
C ASN A 649 3.00 -1.41 12.35
N PHE A 650 4.26 -1.57 12.78
CA PHE A 650 5.32 -2.19 11.96
C PHE A 650 4.95 -3.60 11.48
N ALA A 651 4.25 -4.40 12.30
CA ALA A 651 3.84 -5.75 11.92
C ALA A 651 2.97 -5.76 10.65
N THR A 652 2.17 -4.73 10.43
CA THR A 652 1.36 -4.55 9.23
C THR A 652 2.21 -4.39 7.97
N ILE A 653 3.44 -3.87 8.07
CA ILE A 653 4.38 -3.80 6.93
C ILE A 653 4.76 -5.22 6.49
N ILE A 654 5.03 -6.11 7.45
CA ILE A 654 5.42 -7.49 7.15
C ILE A 654 4.27 -8.25 6.50
N VAL A 655 3.05 -8.04 7.00
CA VAL A 655 1.83 -8.56 6.35
C VAL A 655 1.68 -8.04 4.92
N ALA A 656 1.95 -6.76 4.68
CA ALA A 656 1.89 -6.18 3.34
C ALA A 656 2.97 -6.75 2.41
N VAL A 657 4.18 -7.02 2.91
CA VAL A 657 5.25 -7.69 2.15
C VAL A 657 4.85 -9.12 1.79
N GLU A 658 4.30 -9.89 2.74
CA GLU A 658 3.78 -11.24 2.51
C GLU A 658 2.72 -11.24 1.38
N GLU A 659 1.74 -10.33 1.48
CA GLU A 659 0.70 -10.19 0.47
C GLU A 659 1.27 -9.74 -0.89
N GLY A 660 2.23 -8.83 -0.92
CA GLY A 660 2.92 -8.41 -2.15
C GLY A 660 3.64 -9.58 -2.84
N ARG A 661 4.34 -10.42 -2.07
CA ARG A 661 4.97 -11.65 -2.58
C ARG A 661 3.94 -12.63 -3.12
N ARG A 662 2.82 -12.82 -2.39
CA ARG A 662 1.73 -13.70 -2.81
C ARG A 662 1.08 -13.25 -4.11
N ILE A 663 0.76 -11.96 -4.21
CA ILE A 663 0.17 -11.38 -5.42
C ILE A 663 1.08 -11.61 -6.62
N TYR A 664 2.37 -11.33 -6.47
CA TYR A 664 3.35 -11.54 -7.54
C TYR A 664 3.49 -13.00 -7.93
N ASP A 665 3.57 -13.93 -6.97
CA ASP A 665 3.61 -15.36 -7.25
C ASP A 665 2.36 -15.84 -8.00
N ASN A 666 1.18 -15.36 -7.61
CA ASN A 666 -0.07 -15.71 -8.28
C ASN A 666 -0.16 -15.13 -9.69
N ILE A 667 0.32 -13.90 -9.91
CA ILE A 667 0.44 -13.33 -11.25
C ILE A 667 1.36 -14.19 -12.11
N ARG A 668 2.51 -14.64 -11.57
CA ARG A 668 3.43 -15.53 -12.33
C ARG A 668 2.80 -16.89 -12.64
N LYS A 669 1.98 -17.44 -11.74
CA LYS A 669 1.23 -18.69 -12.01
C LYS A 669 0.25 -18.52 -13.17
N ALA A 670 -0.51 -17.41 -13.17
CA ALA A 670 -1.45 -17.08 -14.24
C ALA A 670 -0.72 -16.82 -15.57
N ILE A 671 0.39 -16.08 -15.56
CA ILE A 671 1.23 -15.84 -16.74
C ILE A 671 1.75 -17.16 -17.31
N GLN A 672 2.32 -18.03 -16.47
CA GLN A 672 2.85 -19.32 -16.90
C GLN A 672 1.76 -20.20 -17.51
N PHE A 673 0.58 -20.23 -16.89
CA PHE A 673 -0.59 -20.96 -17.39
C PHE A 673 -0.99 -20.48 -18.78
N LEU A 674 -1.27 -19.18 -18.94
CA LEU A 674 -1.70 -18.60 -20.21
C LEU A 674 -0.64 -18.75 -21.32
N LEU A 675 0.63 -18.52 -21.00
CA LEU A 675 1.70 -18.66 -22.01
C LEU A 675 1.92 -20.11 -22.44
N ALA A 676 1.75 -21.08 -21.54
CA ALA A 676 1.87 -22.50 -21.89
C ALA A 676 0.73 -22.97 -22.77
N SER A 677 -0.50 -22.53 -22.49
CA SER A 677 -1.71 -22.77 -23.28
C SER A 677 -1.56 -22.20 -24.69
N ASN A 678 -1.30 -20.91 -24.82
CA ASN A 678 -1.13 -20.27 -26.13
C ASN A 678 0.03 -20.88 -26.95
N LEU A 679 1.14 -21.26 -26.29
CA LEU A 679 2.23 -21.95 -26.98
C LEU A 679 1.79 -23.30 -27.50
N ALA A 680 0.97 -24.05 -26.75
CA ALA A 680 0.45 -25.35 -27.20
C ALA A 680 -0.51 -25.21 -28.38
N GLU A 681 -1.37 -24.20 -28.37
CA GLU A 681 -2.25 -23.90 -29.50
C GLU A 681 -1.47 -23.59 -30.75
N VAL A 682 -0.47 -22.67 -30.64
CA VAL A 682 0.41 -22.29 -31.75
C VAL A 682 1.15 -23.51 -32.32
N LEU A 683 1.75 -24.32 -31.45
CA LEU A 683 2.49 -25.51 -31.88
C LEU A 683 1.57 -26.57 -32.50
N SER A 684 0.38 -26.77 -31.97
CA SER A 684 -0.59 -27.72 -32.51
C SER A 684 -1.04 -27.34 -33.92
N ILE A 685 -1.38 -26.07 -34.15
CA ILE A 685 -1.75 -25.56 -35.47
C ILE A 685 -0.56 -25.64 -36.44
N PHE A 686 0.61 -25.22 -35.96
CA PHE A 686 1.84 -25.26 -36.76
C PHE A 686 2.17 -26.69 -37.24
N CYS A 687 2.16 -27.67 -36.32
CA CYS A 687 2.39 -29.07 -36.65
C CYS A 687 1.34 -29.63 -37.59
N ALA A 688 0.06 -29.38 -37.35
CA ALA A 688 -1.03 -29.83 -38.20
C ALA A 688 -0.93 -29.27 -39.63
N THR A 689 -0.65 -27.96 -39.73
CA THR A 689 -0.45 -27.31 -41.04
C THR A 689 0.73 -27.89 -41.82
N LEU A 690 1.88 -28.16 -41.16
CA LEU A 690 2.99 -28.82 -41.77
C LEU A 690 2.67 -30.23 -42.24
N MET A 691 1.84 -30.96 -41.50
CA MET A 691 1.36 -32.30 -41.90
C MET A 691 0.27 -32.24 -42.97
N GLY A 692 -0.43 -31.14 -43.16
CA GLY A 692 -1.43 -30.93 -44.22
C GLY A 692 -2.87 -31.19 -43.78
N PHE A 693 -3.23 -30.98 -42.53
CA PHE A 693 -4.59 -31.01 -42.00
C PHE A 693 -4.90 -29.85 -41.09
N THR A 694 -6.19 -29.57 -40.91
CA THR A 694 -6.70 -28.53 -40.00
C THR A 694 -7.10 -29.19 -38.69
N ILE A 695 -6.45 -28.78 -37.56
CA ILE A 695 -6.71 -29.34 -36.24
C ILE A 695 -7.80 -28.55 -35.50
N LEU A 696 -7.82 -27.23 -35.65
CA LEU A 696 -8.72 -26.30 -34.98
C LEU A 696 -9.03 -25.11 -35.87
N ASN A 697 -10.26 -24.60 -35.79
CA ASN A 697 -10.70 -23.37 -36.43
C ASN A 697 -10.53 -22.15 -35.53
N PRO A 698 -10.48 -20.91 -36.05
CA PRO A 698 -10.35 -19.69 -35.25
C PRO A 698 -11.36 -19.57 -34.12
N VAL A 699 -12.59 -19.99 -34.34
CA VAL A 699 -13.71 -19.97 -33.38
C VAL A 699 -13.41 -20.86 -32.17
N HIS A 700 -12.78 -22.03 -32.40
CA HIS A 700 -12.39 -22.95 -31.33
C HIS A 700 -11.38 -22.32 -30.39
N LEU A 701 -10.38 -21.64 -30.93
CA LEU A 701 -9.34 -20.97 -30.18
C LEU A 701 -9.87 -19.79 -29.34
N LEU A 702 -10.76 -19.01 -29.93
CA LEU A 702 -11.44 -17.95 -29.20
C LEU A 702 -12.26 -18.48 -28.03
N TRP A 703 -12.95 -19.63 -28.20
CA TRP A 703 -13.65 -20.30 -27.11
C TRP A 703 -12.69 -20.73 -25.99
N ILE A 704 -11.59 -21.36 -26.37
CA ILE A 704 -10.57 -21.83 -25.43
C ILE A 704 -10.01 -20.66 -24.63
N ASN A 705 -9.48 -19.66 -25.30
CA ASN A 705 -8.91 -18.46 -24.66
C ASN A 705 -9.88 -17.75 -23.71
N LEU A 706 -11.18 -17.72 -24.09
CA LEU A 706 -12.19 -17.01 -23.30
C LEU A 706 -12.70 -17.84 -22.11
N ILE A 707 -12.96 -19.12 -22.30
CA ILE A 707 -13.67 -19.97 -21.32
C ILE A 707 -12.71 -20.83 -20.53
N THR A 708 -11.76 -21.50 -21.19
CA THR A 708 -10.88 -22.45 -20.49
C THR A 708 -9.62 -21.80 -19.95
N ASP A 709 -9.22 -20.63 -20.46
CA ASP A 709 -8.04 -19.91 -20.01
C ASP A 709 -8.37 -18.78 -19.02
N CYS A 710 -9.28 -17.87 -19.37
CA CYS A 710 -9.51 -16.67 -18.55
C CYS A 710 -10.06 -17.00 -17.17
N PHE A 711 -11.04 -17.89 -17.04
CA PHE A 711 -11.64 -18.20 -15.72
C PHE A 711 -10.66 -18.89 -14.78
N PRO A 712 -9.92 -19.95 -15.18
CA PRO A 712 -8.89 -20.53 -14.34
C PRO A 712 -7.74 -19.58 -14.03
N ALA A 713 -7.28 -18.74 -14.97
CA ALA A 713 -6.24 -17.76 -14.72
C ALA A 713 -6.64 -16.73 -13.63
N LEU A 714 -7.88 -16.23 -13.68
CA LEU A 714 -8.42 -15.37 -12.63
C LEU A 714 -8.47 -16.09 -11.27
N ALA A 715 -8.90 -17.35 -11.26
CA ALA A 715 -8.97 -18.14 -10.04
C ALA A 715 -7.60 -18.45 -9.45
N LEU A 716 -6.56 -18.65 -10.28
CA LEU A 716 -5.17 -18.77 -9.85
C LEU A 716 -4.66 -17.48 -9.20
N GLY A 717 -5.13 -16.34 -9.65
CA GLY A 717 -4.84 -15.05 -9.01
C GLY A 717 -5.35 -14.93 -7.57
N MET A 718 -6.33 -15.77 -7.19
CA MET A 718 -6.91 -15.81 -5.84
C MET A 718 -6.32 -16.92 -4.97
N GLU A 719 -5.28 -17.63 -5.42
CA GLU A 719 -4.65 -18.72 -4.68
C GLU A 719 -4.04 -18.20 -3.37
N ASP A 720 -4.11 -19.02 -2.34
CA ASP A 720 -3.46 -18.73 -1.06
C ASP A 720 -1.92 -18.77 -1.21
N GLY A 721 -1.22 -18.03 -0.34
CA GLY A 721 0.25 -18.00 -0.31
C GLY A 721 0.83 -19.37 0.02
N GLU A 722 1.96 -19.69 -0.58
CA GLU A 722 2.72 -20.88 -0.19
C GLU A 722 3.30 -20.69 1.24
N THR A 723 3.32 -21.76 2.04
CA THR A 723 3.70 -21.71 3.47
C THR A 723 5.16 -21.28 3.73
N ASP A 724 5.98 -21.26 2.70
CA ASP A 724 7.39 -20.87 2.75
C ASP A 724 7.66 -19.45 2.19
N ILE A 725 6.62 -18.70 1.83
CA ILE A 725 6.75 -17.41 1.15
C ILE A 725 7.59 -16.39 1.93
N MET A 726 7.47 -16.40 3.28
CA MET A 726 8.25 -15.58 4.20
C MET A 726 9.54 -16.27 4.70
N LYS A 727 9.92 -17.40 4.10
CA LYS A 727 11.21 -18.07 4.33
C LYS A 727 12.16 -17.92 3.14
N ARG A 728 11.66 -17.38 2.02
CA ARG A 728 12.44 -17.14 0.82
C ARG A 728 13.09 -15.77 0.89
N PRO A 729 14.34 -15.61 0.38
CA PRO A 729 14.93 -14.27 0.25
C PRO A 729 14.09 -13.40 -0.71
N PRO A 730 14.18 -12.05 -0.57
CA PRO A 730 13.55 -11.14 -1.51
C PRO A 730 14.06 -11.40 -2.93
N ARG A 731 13.16 -11.35 -3.91
CA ARG A 731 13.56 -11.43 -5.32
C ARG A 731 14.29 -10.14 -5.73
N ASN A 732 15.11 -10.25 -6.76
CA ASN A 732 15.69 -9.07 -7.38
C ASN A 732 14.62 -8.32 -8.20
N ALA A 733 14.56 -7.00 -8.06
CA ALA A 733 13.61 -6.16 -8.82
C ALA A 733 13.86 -6.18 -10.33
N ASP A 734 15.09 -6.46 -10.74
CA ASP A 734 15.49 -6.55 -12.15
C ASP A 734 15.18 -7.90 -12.80
N ASP A 735 14.78 -8.90 -12.03
CA ASP A 735 14.44 -10.22 -12.56
C ASP A 735 13.29 -10.11 -13.57
N GLY A 736 13.53 -10.61 -14.78
CA GLY A 736 12.51 -10.67 -15.82
C GLY A 736 11.38 -11.64 -15.50
N ILE A 737 10.27 -11.58 -16.25
CA ILE A 737 9.12 -12.47 -16.10
C ILE A 737 9.54 -13.94 -16.20
N PHE A 738 10.48 -14.27 -17.07
CA PHE A 738 10.99 -15.62 -17.30
C PHE A 738 12.07 -16.09 -16.31
N ALA A 739 12.40 -15.29 -15.31
CA ALA A 739 13.32 -15.69 -14.25
C ALA A 739 12.88 -16.97 -13.54
N ASP A 740 13.77 -17.62 -12.79
CA ASP A 740 13.53 -18.88 -12.06
C ASP A 740 13.03 -20.04 -12.93
N GLY A 741 13.43 -20.11 -14.20
CA GLY A 741 13.11 -21.20 -15.08
C GLY A 741 11.68 -21.22 -15.65
N LEU A 742 10.92 -20.12 -15.52
CA LEU A 742 9.55 -20.04 -16.04
C LEU A 742 9.52 -20.28 -17.57
N GLY A 743 10.48 -19.76 -18.33
CA GLY A 743 10.53 -19.98 -19.77
C GLY A 743 10.68 -21.46 -20.16
N PHE A 744 11.49 -22.21 -19.42
CA PHE A 744 11.59 -23.65 -19.62
C PHE A 744 10.28 -24.38 -19.28
N ASP A 745 9.61 -23.95 -18.18
CA ASP A 745 8.33 -24.53 -17.76
C ASP A 745 7.26 -24.34 -18.83
N VAL A 746 7.15 -23.12 -19.37
CA VAL A 746 6.22 -22.79 -20.46
C VAL A 746 6.50 -23.65 -21.71
N ALA A 747 7.78 -23.74 -22.11
CA ALA A 747 8.15 -24.55 -23.27
C ALA A 747 7.83 -26.05 -23.07
N PHE A 748 8.20 -26.61 -21.92
CA PHE A 748 7.94 -28.02 -21.61
C PHE A 748 6.43 -28.32 -21.56
N GLN A 749 5.68 -27.48 -20.86
CA GLN A 749 4.23 -27.66 -20.70
C GLN A 749 3.51 -27.48 -22.04
N GLY A 750 3.87 -26.47 -22.82
CA GLY A 750 3.31 -26.27 -24.16
C GLY A 750 3.55 -27.45 -25.07
N ILE A 751 4.77 -28.03 -25.06
CA ILE A 751 5.08 -29.24 -25.87
C ILE A 751 4.25 -30.44 -25.40
N VAL A 752 4.13 -30.68 -24.10
CA VAL A 752 3.32 -31.78 -23.56
C VAL A 752 1.87 -31.65 -24.00
N ILE A 753 1.29 -30.46 -23.85
CA ILE A 753 -0.10 -30.18 -24.26
C ILE A 753 -0.27 -30.40 -25.77
N THR A 754 0.65 -29.91 -26.59
CA THR A 754 0.66 -30.13 -28.05
C THR A 754 0.62 -31.60 -28.40
N VAL A 755 1.50 -32.40 -27.76
CA VAL A 755 1.57 -33.86 -28.05
C VAL A 755 0.25 -34.54 -27.67
N LEU A 756 -0.35 -34.19 -26.54
CA LEU A 756 -1.64 -34.76 -26.12
C LEU A 756 -2.77 -34.38 -27.09
N THR A 757 -2.80 -33.14 -27.56
CA THR A 757 -3.80 -32.61 -28.50
C THR A 757 -3.67 -33.29 -29.88
N LEU A 758 -2.47 -33.40 -30.42
CA LEU A 758 -2.22 -34.11 -31.67
C LEU A 758 -2.55 -35.59 -31.57
N ALA A 759 -2.17 -36.25 -30.46
CA ALA A 759 -2.52 -37.64 -30.20
C ALA A 759 -4.05 -37.86 -30.21
N SER A 760 -4.79 -36.94 -29.57
CA SER A 760 -6.22 -36.97 -29.52
C SER A 760 -6.84 -36.85 -30.92
N TYR A 761 -6.34 -35.97 -31.76
CA TYR A 761 -6.77 -35.83 -33.16
C TYR A 761 -6.66 -37.15 -33.94
N PHE A 762 -5.51 -37.78 -33.88
CA PHE A 762 -5.24 -39.03 -34.58
C PHE A 762 -6.05 -40.22 -33.98
N ILE A 763 -6.24 -40.27 -32.68
CA ILE A 763 -7.05 -41.30 -32.04
C ILE A 763 -8.52 -41.12 -32.44
N GLY A 764 -9.06 -39.89 -32.49
CA GLY A 764 -10.40 -39.59 -32.94
C GLY A 764 -10.60 -40.06 -34.39
N HIS A 765 -9.68 -39.72 -35.29
CA HIS A 765 -9.75 -40.22 -36.67
C HIS A 765 -9.72 -41.75 -36.74
N TYR A 766 -8.84 -42.40 -35.92
CA TYR A 766 -8.78 -43.87 -35.89
C TYR A 766 -10.04 -44.53 -35.36
N LEU A 767 -10.71 -43.96 -34.35
CA LEU A 767 -11.93 -44.48 -33.77
C LEU A 767 -13.09 -44.41 -34.76
N GLU A 768 -13.13 -43.36 -35.62
CA GLU A 768 -14.12 -43.21 -36.67
C GLU A 768 -13.78 -44.10 -37.91
N ALA A 769 -12.60 -43.97 -38.49
CA ALA A 769 -12.25 -44.55 -39.78
C ALA A 769 -11.57 -45.92 -39.67
N GLY A 770 -11.15 -46.40 -38.48
CA GLY A 770 -10.48 -47.67 -38.23
C GLY A 770 -9.09 -47.77 -38.78
N ARG A 771 -8.48 -46.66 -39.20
CA ARG A 771 -7.10 -46.59 -39.78
C ARG A 771 -6.37 -45.30 -39.46
N TRP A 772 -5.04 -45.39 -39.45
CA TRP A 772 -4.21 -44.24 -39.16
C TRP A 772 -3.86 -43.54 -40.48
N GLU A 773 -4.45 -42.37 -40.70
CA GLU A 773 -4.17 -41.55 -41.90
C GLU A 773 -4.01 -40.07 -41.48
N ILE A 774 -3.25 -39.31 -42.30
CA ILE A 774 -3.11 -37.86 -42.10
C ILE A 774 -4.06 -37.20 -43.09
N VAL A 775 -5.30 -36.96 -42.61
CA VAL A 775 -6.35 -36.35 -43.41
C VAL A 775 -7.18 -35.41 -42.51
N ASN A 776 -7.97 -34.54 -43.12
CA ASN A 776 -8.93 -33.74 -42.33
C ASN A 776 -10.04 -34.65 -41.78
N SER A 777 -10.21 -34.66 -40.46
CA SER A 777 -11.21 -35.47 -39.76
C SER A 777 -12.03 -34.57 -38.84
N PRO A 778 -13.37 -34.45 -39.04
CA PRO A 778 -14.23 -33.69 -38.16
C PRO A 778 -14.27 -34.24 -36.71
N ASP A 779 -14.29 -35.59 -36.56
CA ASP A 779 -14.21 -36.24 -35.25
C ASP A 779 -12.86 -36.01 -34.58
N GLY A 780 -11.76 -36.11 -35.36
CA GLY A 780 -10.42 -35.76 -34.90
C GLY A 780 -10.35 -34.34 -34.41
N MET A 781 -10.97 -33.37 -35.10
CA MET A 781 -11.03 -31.96 -34.71
C MET A 781 -11.85 -31.77 -33.44
N SER A 782 -13.02 -32.42 -33.34
CA SER A 782 -13.87 -32.34 -32.13
C SER A 782 -13.17 -32.92 -30.91
N MET A 783 -12.48 -34.07 -31.05
CA MET A 783 -11.67 -34.66 -29.97
C MET A 783 -10.45 -33.79 -29.59
N ALA A 784 -9.74 -33.23 -30.57
CA ALA A 784 -8.61 -32.32 -30.29
C ALA A 784 -9.05 -31.08 -29.50
N PHE A 785 -10.17 -30.46 -29.90
CA PHE A 785 -10.75 -29.34 -29.19
C PHE A 785 -11.11 -29.70 -27.72
N LEU A 786 -11.83 -30.85 -27.55
CA LEU A 786 -12.18 -31.32 -26.20
C LEU A 786 -10.93 -31.58 -25.34
N THR A 787 -9.96 -32.31 -25.91
CA THR A 787 -8.75 -32.66 -25.19
C THR A 787 -7.95 -31.41 -24.82
N LEU A 788 -7.77 -30.46 -25.73
CA LEU A 788 -7.03 -29.22 -25.45
C LEU A 788 -7.74 -28.45 -24.32
N SER A 789 -9.05 -28.24 -24.43
CA SER A 789 -9.85 -27.58 -23.38
C SER A 789 -9.73 -28.28 -22.01
N MET A 790 -9.80 -29.64 -22.00
CA MET A 790 -9.69 -30.41 -20.75
C MET A 790 -8.27 -30.38 -20.18
N VAL A 791 -7.25 -30.45 -21.04
CA VAL A 791 -5.84 -30.29 -20.61
C VAL A 791 -5.64 -28.96 -19.90
N GLU A 792 -6.15 -27.87 -20.43
CA GLU A 792 -6.03 -26.53 -19.83
C GLU A 792 -6.76 -26.46 -18.49
N ILE A 793 -8.01 -26.94 -18.43
CA ILE A 793 -8.76 -27.04 -17.18
C ILE A 793 -7.94 -27.83 -16.12
N PHE A 794 -7.40 -29.00 -16.46
CA PHE A 794 -6.62 -29.83 -15.53
C PHE A 794 -5.24 -29.22 -15.24
N HIS A 795 -4.62 -28.60 -16.23
CA HIS A 795 -3.33 -27.92 -16.07
C HIS A 795 -3.40 -26.75 -15.10
N SER A 796 -4.53 -26.08 -15.01
CA SER A 796 -4.74 -25.01 -14.03
C SER A 796 -4.51 -25.48 -12.59
N PHE A 797 -4.80 -26.76 -12.26
CA PHE A 797 -4.44 -27.35 -10.97
C PHE A 797 -2.95 -27.48 -10.77
N ASN A 798 -2.22 -27.86 -11.82
CA ASN A 798 -0.77 -27.92 -11.75
C ASN A 798 -0.15 -26.55 -11.40
N MET A 799 -0.79 -25.48 -11.86
CA MET A 799 -0.29 -24.12 -11.66
C MET A 799 -0.58 -23.56 -10.26
N ARG A 800 -1.33 -24.24 -9.41
CA ARG A 800 -1.55 -23.82 -8.01
C ARG A 800 -0.24 -23.68 -7.22
N SER A 801 0.75 -24.52 -7.52
CA SER A 801 2.13 -24.35 -7.04
C SER A 801 3.11 -24.56 -8.19
N ARG A 802 4.06 -23.63 -8.34
CA ARG A 802 5.10 -23.74 -9.38
C ARG A 802 6.16 -24.77 -9.05
N LYS A 803 6.57 -24.89 -7.79
CA LYS A 803 7.67 -25.74 -7.31
C LYS A 803 7.18 -26.94 -6.47
N GLY A 804 6.10 -26.75 -5.74
CA GLY A 804 5.52 -27.77 -4.87
C GLY A 804 4.63 -28.76 -5.61
N SER A 805 4.36 -29.92 -5.01
CA SER A 805 3.39 -30.87 -5.53
C SER A 805 1.97 -30.46 -5.13
N ILE A 806 1.04 -30.56 -6.08
CA ILE A 806 -0.39 -30.26 -5.84
C ILE A 806 -1.00 -31.24 -4.83
N PHE A 807 -0.46 -32.45 -4.71
CA PHE A 807 -0.95 -33.49 -3.79
C PHE A 807 -0.62 -33.18 -2.31
N HIS A 808 0.30 -32.27 -2.03
CA HIS A 808 0.67 -31.86 -0.66
C HIS A 808 0.02 -30.55 -0.21
N MET A 809 -0.82 -29.94 -1.02
CA MET A 809 -1.49 -28.67 -0.71
C MET A 809 -2.64 -28.90 0.31
N LYS A 810 -2.57 -28.18 1.43
CA LYS A 810 -3.57 -28.28 2.51
C LYS A 810 -4.86 -27.52 2.25
N HIS A 811 -4.79 -26.41 1.53
CA HIS A 811 -5.91 -25.54 1.26
C HIS A 811 -6.43 -25.75 -0.17
N GLN A 812 -7.75 -25.70 -0.35
CA GLN A 812 -8.39 -25.85 -1.63
C GLN A 812 -8.92 -24.51 -2.12
N ASN A 813 -8.58 -24.15 -3.36
CA ASN A 813 -9.08 -22.94 -4.01
C ASN A 813 -10.50 -23.17 -4.55
N LYS A 814 -11.50 -22.70 -3.83
CA LYS A 814 -12.92 -22.87 -4.21
C LYS A 814 -13.25 -22.14 -5.53
N TYR A 815 -12.59 -21.04 -5.82
CA TYR A 815 -12.78 -20.29 -7.06
C TYR A 815 -12.26 -21.08 -8.26
N LEU A 816 -11.14 -21.77 -8.11
CA LEU A 816 -10.58 -22.64 -9.15
C LEU A 816 -11.50 -23.84 -9.43
N TRP A 817 -12.03 -24.48 -8.39
CA TRP A 817 -13.02 -25.54 -8.56
C TRP A 817 -14.28 -25.05 -9.26
N GLY A 818 -14.77 -23.86 -8.92
CA GLY A 818 -15.89 -23.22 -9.60
C GLY A 818 -15.61 -22.89 -11.06
N ALA A 819 -14.44 -22.32 -11.36
CA ALA A 819 -14.00 -22.03 -12.72
C ALA A 819 -13.91 -23.30 -13.56
N MET A 820 -13.28 -24.36 -13.03
CA MET A 820 -13.23 -25.67 -13.68
C MET A 820 -14.61 -26.24 -14.01
N ALA A 821 -15.48 -26.31 -13.02
CA ALA A 821 -16.82 -26.90 -13.23
C ALA A 821 -17.58 -26.11 -14.30
N LEU A 822 -17.48 -24.78 -14.27
CA LEU A 822 -18.09 -23.92 -15.27
C LEU A 822 -17.49 -24.16 -16.66
N SER A 823 -16.17 -24.12 -16.81
CA SER A 823 -15.50 -24.35 -18.09
C SER A 823 -15.78 -25.76 -18.62
N PHE A 824 -15.76 -26.77 -17.75
CA PHE A 824 -16.10 -28.15 -18.13
C PHE A 824 -17.52 -28.29 -18.68
N VAL A 825 -18.51 -27.72 -17.97
CA VAL A 825 -19.92 -27.76 -18.40
C VAL A 825 -20.14 -27.02 -19.73
N LEU A 826 -19.55 -25.81 -19.85
CA LEU A 826 -19.68 -25.00 -21.06
C LEU A 826 -19.03 -25.67 -22.27
N THR A 827 -17.83 -26.24 -22.13
CA THR A 827 -17.14 -26.95 -23.21
C THR A 827 -17.91 -28.21 -23.64
N SER A 828 -18.43 -28.99 -22.67
CA SER A 828 -19.27 -30.13 -22.99
C SER A 828 -20.57 -29.73 -23.69
N ALA A 829 -21.17 -28.60 -23.28
CA ALA A 829 -22.41 -28.09 -23.89
C ALA A 829 -22.19 -27.70 -25.36
N VAL A 830 -21.07 -27.13 -25.73
CA VAL A 830 -20.76 -26.76 -27.12
C VAL A 830 -20.68 -27.99 -28.04
N ILE A 831 -20.18 -29.10 -27.52
CA ILE A 831 -20.08 -30.35 -28.30
C ILE A 831 -21.42 -31.06 -28.44
N TYR A 832 -22.22 -31.10 -27.35
CA TYR A 832 -23.45 -31.94 -27.31
C TYR A 832 -24.75 -31.20 -27.63
N ILE A 833 -24.83 -29.88 -27.51
CA ILE A 833 -26.04 -29.13 -27.89
C ILE A 833 -26.04 -28.93 -29.40
N PRO A 834 -27.04 -29.50 -30.16
CA PRO A 834 -27.00 -29.52 -31.62
C PRO A 834 -26.84 -28.17 -32.29
N ALA A 835 -27.48 -27.11 -31.72
CA ALA A 835 -27.37 -25.76 -32.27
C ALA A 835 -25.96 -25.18 -32.11
N LEU A 836 -25.28 -25.46 -30.98
CA LEU A 836 -23.93 -25.01 -30.72
C LEU A 836 -22.90 -25.86 -31.49
N SER A 837 -23.03 -27.18 -31.46
CA SER A 837 -22.13 -28.10 -32.19
C SER A 837 -22.10 -27.77 -33.67
N SER A 838 -23.26 -27.56 -34.30
CA SER A 838 -23.35 -27.15 -35.71
C SER A 838 -22.74 -25.78 -35.95
N ALA A 839 -22.95 -24.83 -35.03
CA ALA A 839 -22.38 -23.48 -35.14
C ALA A 839 -20.83 -23.49 -35.05
N PHE A 840 -20.25 -24.40 -34.27
CA PHE A 840 -18.78 -24.55 -34.14
C PHE A 840 -18.18 -25.54 -35.15
N GLY A 841 -19.03 -26.20 -36.00
CA GLY A 841 -18.57 -27.18 -36.96
C GLY A 841 -18.07 -28.48 -36.34
N PHE A 842 -18.61 -28.86 -35.16
CA PHE A 842 -18.28 -30.11 -34.49
C PHE A 842 -19.18 -31.23 -34.92
N GLU A 843 -18.64 -32.41 -35.03
CA GLU A 843 -19.44 -33.64 -35.09
C GLU A 843 -19.69 -34.19 -33.69
N ARG A 844 -20.73 -35.01 -33.57
CA ARG A 844 -21.08 -35.67 -32.34
C ARG A 844 -20.12 -36.82 -32.05
N ILE A 845 -19.28 -36.66 -31.06
CA ILE A 845 -18.39 -37.70 -30.58
C ILE A 845 -19.12 -38.69 -29.68
N SER A 846 -18.74 -39.96 -29.75
CA SER A 846 -19.24 -41.05 -28.90
C SER A 846 -18.79 -40.87 -27.43
N ALA A 847 -19.45 -41.62 -26.53
CA ALA A 847 -19.02 -41.62 -25.12
C ALA A 847 -17.56 -42.13 -24.93
N LEU A 848 -17.14 -43.09 -25.76
CA LEU A 848 -15.77 -43.61 -25.71
C LEU A 848 -14.75 -42.55 -26.12
N GLU A 849 -15.03 -41.81 -27.18
CA GLU A 849 -14.16 -40.68 -27.64
C GLU A 849 -14.11 -39.59 -26.59
N TYR A 850 -15.22 -39.27 -25.97
CA TYR A 850 -15.26 -38.28 -24.87
C TYR A 850 -14.42 -38.73 -23.67
N ASP A 851 -14.54 -40.01 -23.25
CA ASP A 851 -13.78 -40.56 -22.13
C ASP A 851 -12.27 -40.60 -22.45
N VAL A 852 -11.90 -40.95 -23.69
CA VAL A 852 -10.52 -40.96 -24.18
C VAL A 852 -9.96 -39.55 -24.18
N ALA A 853 -10.69 -38.54 -24.64
CA ALA A 853 -10.26 -37.15 -24.67
C ALA A 853 -10.03 -36.62 -23.25
N ILE A 854 -10.93 -36.91 -22.29
CA ILE A 854 -10.72 -36.56 -20.87
C ILE A 854 -9.54 -37.30 -20.29
N GLY A 855 -9.38 -38.59 -20.60
CA GLY A 855 -8.25 -39.41 -20.13
C GLY A 855 -6.90 -38.86 -20.59
N LEU A 856 -6.82 -38.44 -21.86
CA LEU A 856 -5.64 -37.76 -22.38
C LEU A 856 -5.42 -36.41 -21.69
N GLY A 857 -6.47 -35.63 -21.46
CA GLY A 857 -6.39 -34.37 -20.73
C GLY A 857 -5.83 -34.54 -19.33
N LEU A 858 -6.22 -35.57 -18.60
CA LEU A 858 -5.72 -35.87 -17.26
C LEU A 858 -4.23 -36.20 -17.22
N LEU A 859 -3.62 -36.69 -18.30
CA LEU A 859 -2.20 -37.01 -18.34
C LEU A 859 -1.27 -35.82 -18.17
N VAL A 860 -1.75 -34.58 -18.36
CA VAL A 860 -0.95 -33.37 -18.08
C VAL A 860 -0.58 -33.26 -16.61
N ILE A 861 -1.42 -33.77 -15.68
CA ILE A 861 -1.15 -33.71 -14.25
C ILE A 861 0.13 -34.51 -13.90
N PRO A 862 0.21 -35.81 -14.15
CA PRO A 862 1.42 -36.57 -13.84
C PRO A 862 2.64 -36.10 -14.64
N ALA A 863 2.48 -35.67 -15.88
CA ALA A 863 3.59 -35.16 -16.69
C ALA A 863 4.27 -33.94 -16.04
N VAL A 864 3.48 -32.96 -15.59
CA VAL A 864 4.00 -31.76 -14.93
C VAL A 864 4.52 -32.07 -13.52
N GLU A 865 3.85 -32.93 -12.76
CA GLU A 865 4.32 -33.35 -11.42
C GLU A 865 5.65 -34.11 -11.47
N ILE A 866 5.88 -34.95 -12.47
CA ILE A 866 7.17 -35.61 -12.70
C ILE A 866 8.24 -34.57 -12.98
N SER A 867 7.99 -33.58 -13.84
CA SER A 867 8.93 -32.48 -14.10
C SER A 867 9.28 -31.71 -12.83
N LYS A 868 8.29 -31.35 -12.02
CA LYS A 868 8.50 -30.69 -10.72
C LYS A 868 9.30 -31.58 -9.75
N TRP A 869 9.01 -32.89 -9.71
CA TRP A 869 9.75 -33.84 -8.88
C TRP A 869 11.21 -33.95 -9.28
N ILE A 870 11.50 -34.05 -10.59
CA ILE A 870 12.87 -34.07 -11.10
C ILE A 870 13.62 -32.83 -10.66
N ARG A 871 13.03 -31.64 -10.84
CA ARG A 871 13.67 -30.39 -10.42
C ARG A 871 13.95 -30.34 -8.93
N ARG A 872 13.00 -30.72 -8.10
CA ARG A 872 13.21 -30.75 -6.62
C ARG A 872 14.33 -31.70 -6.21
N LYS A 873 14.60 -32.75 -6.98
CA LYS A 873 15.65 -33.72 -6.68
C LYS A 873 17.04 -33.25 -7.12
N PHE A 874 17.11 -32.39 -8.14
CA PHE A 874 18.38 -31.93 -8.74
C PHE A 874 18.67 -30.45 -8.45
N ALA A 875 17.78 -29.69 -7.84
CA ALA A 875 18.00 -28.35 -7.25
C ALA A 875 18.49 -28.47 -5.80
#